data_78c1ab19ff7bc6b6b7359d6c12e42d71
#
_entry.id   78c1ab19ff7bc6b6b7359d6c12e42d71
#
_cell.length_a   1.000
_cell.length_b   1.000
_cell.length_c   1.000
_cell.angle_alpha   90.00
_cell.angle_beta   90.00
_cell.angle_gamma   90.00
#
_symmetry.space_group_name_H-M   'P 1'
#
loop_
_entity.id
_entity.type
_entity.pdbx_description
1 polymer ?
#
loop_
_entity_poly.entity_id
_entity_poly.type
_entity_poly.pdbx_seq_one_letter_code
_entity_poly.pdbx_strand_id
1 'polypeptide(L)'
;MRRQVCFAYCLLAVLASLCFLAVTTARADTGQPVLITQSVDESKLVTLGGNTRPEAKKQNDRGLVSDGLAMEHMLLQLKRSPEQERELRQLIDELTDSSSPNFHRWLTAKEFGERFGLAKQDLDAIERWLQSHGLKVNVVYENGLLIDFSGTVGQVREAFHTEIHQLNVKGVKHIANMSDPQIPAALAPAVAGVVSLHDFMPHAMYRPRANYTFSSFGQTYYAVVPADLATIYNLNPLFTAGISGQGQTVVVIEDTNVYSTADWTSFRSVFGLSSYTSGSFTQIHPAPPSGTNNCSNPGTNGDDSEAILDAEYSSAAAPSAAIVLASCSDTETTFGGLIALQNLLNESSTPPALVSISYGECEAENGASSNASYNSTYQQAATEGVSVFVSSGDESAASCDADTSNATHGIGVSAFASTPYNVAVGGTDFGDTFAGTNSTYWNATNTSTYGSAKSYIPEIPWNDSCASVLIAEAEGYSQTYGSSGFCNSTAGSEFVTTASGSGGPSGCATGSPSVSGVVSGTCAGWSKPSWQSLVGNPADGVRDMPDVSLFAANGVWGHYYPFCFSDVSAGGASCSLPPDEWPGAGGTSFSSPIMAGIQALVNQKAGERQGNPNPTYYSLAASEYGASGDSSCSSTLGNAAGSSCIFYDVTQGDMDVNCTGTHNCYLPSGAYGVLSTSNSSYQPAYGTTTGWDFATGIGTVNAANLVNGWPSSAPNFSLSASPSSVTITQGSSGTSTITITPLNGFSGSVTLSASGLPTGVTASFNPNPATTTSTLTLAASSSATTGTVTVTITGESGSLTNTTTISLTVNASAGSPVVTLSPTSLTFASIVLGATSAPKTVTLSNTGTATLNIGSITTSGDFAQVTSPKPCGSTLAAGANCKIKVTFTPTQTGTRTGNITITDNASNSPQMVPLSGTGAPQATLTPATATYTTRTVGTTSPAKVFTLANKQSVALNSIAISTSGDFSVSTTTCTTSLAAKSNCKISVTFTPAATGTRTGTLKVADSATNSPQTSSLTGTGK
;
A
#
# COMPACT_ATOMS: atom_id res chain seq x y z
N MET A 1 73.20 -14.10 1.58
CA MET A 1 72.15 -13.18 1.98
C MET A 1 71.07 -12.91 0.91
N ARG A 2 71.05 -13.48 -0.29
CA ARG A 2 70.02 -13.29 -1.34
C ARG A 2 69.00 -14.42 -1.52
N ARG A 3 69.14 -15.51 -0.72
CA ARG A 3 68.19 -16.65 -0.77
C ARG A 3 67.19 -16.71 0.41
N GLN A 4 67.37 -15.89 1.45
CA GLN A 4 66.41 -15.87 2.60
C GLN A 4 65.33 -14.76 2.48
N VAL A 5 65.47 -13.77 1.58
CA VAL A 5 64.50 -12.71 1.37
C VAL A 5 63.36 -13.14 0.44
N CYS A 6 63.64 -14.07 -0.51
CA CYS A 6 62.56 -14.59 -1.38
C CYS A 6 61.58 -15.55 -0.67
N PHE A 7 61.98 -16.22 0.41
CA PHE A 7 61.08 -17.14 1.13
C PHE A 7 60.12 -16.38 2.06
N ALA A 8 60.55 -15.20 2.59
CA ALA A 8 59.68 -14.37 3.43
C ALA A 8 58.58 -13.65 2.63
N TYR A 9 58.85 -13.25 1.41
CA TYR A 9 57.84 -12.61 0.54
C TYR A 9 56.84 -13.61 -0.08
N CYS A 10 57.24 -14.84 -0.33
CA CYS A 10 56.30 -15.90 -0.76
C CYS A 10 55.38 -16.37 0.39
N LEU A 11 55.85 -16.41 1.62
CA LEU A 11 55.02 -16.78 2.77
C LEU A 11 54.03 -15.67 3.15
N LEU A 12 54.38 -14.37 3.01
CA LEU A 12 53.48 -13.25 3.21
C LEU A 12 52.42 -13.12 2.11
N ALA A 13 52.77 -13.46 0.86
CA ALA A 13 51.79 -13.46 -0.24
C ALA A 13 50.80 -14.63 -0.16
N VAL A 14 51.22 -15.78 0.36
CA VAL A 14 50.34 -16.95 0.60
C VAL A 14 49.45 -16.72 1.86
N LEU A 15 49.93 -16.06 2.91
CA LEU A 15 49.11 -15.65 4.06
C LEU A 15 48.15 -14.51 3.72
N ALA A 16 48.52 -13.56 2.87
CA ALA A 16 47.59 -12.53 2.38
C ALA A 16 46.53 -13.10 1.44
N SER A 17 46.85 -14.10 0.59
CA SER A 17 45.84 -14.79 -0.25
C SER A 17 44.93 -15.74 0.57
N LEU A 18 45.39 -16.28 1.70
CA LEU A 18 44.56 -17.08 2.61
C LEU A 18 43.69 -16.22 3.54
N CYS A 19 44.01 -14.93 3.76
CA CYS A 19 43.13 -13.99 4.48
C CYS A 19 42.04 -13.38 3.56
N PHE A 20 42.17 -13.41 2.24
CA PHE A 20 41.10 -12.95 1.31
C PHE A 20 40.11 -14.05 0.88
N LEU A 21 40.37 -15.31 1.29
CA LEU A 21 39.46 -16.44 1.00
C LEU A 21 38.64 -16.91 2.21
N ALA A 22 38.57 -16.12 3.28
CA ALA A 22 37.82 -16.48 4.49
C ALA A 22 36.96 -15.33 5.00
N VAL A 23 36.41 -14.51 4.08
CA VAL A 23 35.25 -13.64 4.37
C VAL A 23 34.15 -13.98 3.37
N THR A 24 33.82 -15.26 3.29
CA THR A 24 32.40 -15.60 3.16
C THR A 24 31.83 -15.41 4.54
N THR A 25 31.39 -14.21 4.85
CA THR A 25 30.45 -14.03 5.94
C THR A 25 29.28 -14.95 5.64
N ALA A 26 29.23 -16.10 6.26
CA ALA A 26 27.96 -16.73 6.55
C ALA A 26 27.13 -15.62 7.20
N ARG A 27 26.19 -15.05 6.44
CA ARG A 27 25.16 -14.18 6.97
C ARG A 27 24.45 -15.09 7.98
N ALA A 28 24.79 -14.92 9.25
CA ALA A 28 23.95 -15.46 10.29
C ALA A 28 22.56 -14.94 9.96
N ASP A 29 21.60 -15.81 9.99
CA ASP A 29 20.18 -15.49 10.01
C ASP A 29 19.94 -14.73 11.32
N THR A 30 20.37 -13.47 11.38
CA THR A 30 20.08 -12.56 12.46
C THR A 30 18.67 -12.08 12.16
N GLY A 31 17.69 -12.71 12.83
CA GLY A 31 16.31 -12.25 12.82
C GLY A 31 16.24 -10.73 12.99
N GLN A 32 15.14 -10.13 12.51
CA GLN A 32 14.91 -8.68 12.57
C GLN A 32 15.34 -8.10 13.93
N PRO A 33 16.01 -6.92 13.98
CA PRO A 33 16.47 -6.34 15.22
C PRO A 33 15.28 -6.00 16.12
N VAL A 34 15.36 -6.43 17.37
CA VAL A 34 14.35 -6.09 18.37
C VAL A 34 14.61 -4.66 18.85
N LEU A 35 13.66 -3.76 18.63
CA LEU A 35 13.75 -2.35 19.00
C LEU A 35 13.17 -2.06 20.39
N ILE A 36 12.14 -2.81 20.81
CA ILE A 36 11.49 -2.67 22.12
C ILE A 36 12.19 -3.60 23.10
N THR A 37 13.22 -3.09 23.75
CA THR A 37 14.07 -3.87 24.68
C THR A 37 13.72 -3.67 26.17
N GLN A 38 12.81 -2.74 26.46
CA GLN A 38 12.37 -2.44 27.81
C GLN A 38 10.88 -2.78 27.97
N SER A 39 10.48 -3.04 29.21
CA SER A 39 9.05 -3.18 29.51
C SER A 39 8.32 -1.86 29.32
N VAL A 40 7.09 -1.93 28.78
CA VAL A 40 6.20 -0.78 28.66
C VAL A 40 5.88 -0.25 30.06
N ASP A 41 6.13 1.04 30.29
CA ASP A 41 5.96 1.75 31.56
C ASP A 41 5.19 3.03 31.27
N GLU A 42 3.90 3.06 31.59
CA GLU A 42 2.98 4.18 31.36
C GLU A 42 3.34 5.45 32.15
N SER A 43 4.25 5.38 33.10
CA SER A 43 4.74 6.55 33.82
C SER A 43 5.88 7.29 33.10
N LYS A 44 6.43 6.69 32.04
CA LYS A 44 7.54 7.23 31.25
C LYS A 44 7.11 7.46 29.83
N LEU A 45 6.63 8.67 29.57
CA LEU A 45 6.11 9.05 28.26
C LEU A 45 7.14 9.81 27.42
N VAL A 46 6.97 9.72 26.11
CA VAL A 46 7.69 10.51 25.11
C VAL A 46 6.67 11.07 24.14
N THR A 47 6.87 12.31 23.72
CA THR A 47 6.01 12.99 22.76
C THR A 47 6.41 12.62 21.33
N LEU A 48 5.41 12.29 20.53
CA LEU A 48 5.55 12.08 19.07
C LEU A 48 5.34 13.43 18.38
N GLY A 49 6.42 14.19 18.21
CA GLY A 49 6.36 15.54 17.66
C GLY A 49 5.92 15.58 16.19
N GLY A 50 5.18 16.63 15.82
CA GLY A 50 4.69 16.82 14.46
C GLY A 50 3.46 16.02 14.09
N ASN A 51 2.69 15.61 15.08
CA ASN A 51 1.43 14.85 14.90
C ASN A 51 0.19 15.66 15.30
N THR A 52 0.26 16.98 15.24
CA THR A 52 -0.85 17.89 15.56
C THR A 52 -1.07 18.84 14.39
N ARG A 53 -2.31 18.90 13.91
CA ARG A 53 -2.69 19.82 12.81
C ARG A 53 -2.41 21.26 13.19
N PRO A 54 -1.90 22.04 12.24
CA PRO A 54 -1.65 23.46 12.45
C PRO A 54 -2.90 24.28 12.86
N GLU A 55 -4.10 23.84 12.46
CA GLU A 55 -5.37 24.48 12.82
C GLU A 55 -5.84 24.17 14.24
N ALA A 56 -5.25 23.20 14.93
CA ALA A 56 -5.56 22.86 16.32
C ALA A 56 -5.05 23.93 17.29
N LYS A 57 -5.72 25.09 17.27
CA LYS A 57 -5.38 26.29 18.04
C LYS A 57 -6.56 26.75 18.87
N LYS A 58 -6.29 27.42 19.98
CA LYS A 58 -7.28 27.98 20.89
C LYS A 58 -8.34 28.83 20.18
N GLN A 59 -7.99 29.55 19.13
CA GLN A 59 -8.94 30.38 18.38
C GLN A 59 -10.00 29.57 17.62
N ASN A 60 -9.63 28.40 17.15
CA ASN A 60 -10.51 27.48 16.39
C ASN A 60 -11.25 26.52 17.32
N ASP A 61 -10.78 26.35 18.55
CA ASP A 61 -11.29 25.39 19.53
C ASP A 61 -12.75 25.69 19.94
N ARG A 62 -13.58 24.65 19.92
CA ARG A 62 -15.00 24.69 20.34
C ARG A 62 -15.30 23.71 21.46
N GLY A 63 -14.25 23.13 22.07
CA GLY A 63 -14.31 22.22 23.19
C GLY A 63 -14.19 20.74 22.85
N LEU A 64 -14.16 19.92 23.87
CA LEU A 64 -13.96 18.48 23.80
C LEU A 64 -15.03 17.79 22.94
N VAL A 65 -14.61 16.86 22.14
CA VAL A 65 -15.48 15.89 21.47
C VAL A 65 -15.95 14.83 22.50
N SER A 66 -17.11 14.22 22.25
CA SER A 66 -17.65 13.15 23.11
C SER A 66 -16.68 11.97 23.20
N ASP A 67 -16.39 11.49 24.42
CA ASP A 67 -15.58 10.31 24.67
C ASP A 67 -16.07 9.04 23.96
N GLY A 68 -17.35 8.99 23.63
CA GLY A 68 -18.00 7.86 22.97
C GLY A 68 -18.00 7.92 21.44
N LEU A 69 -17.48 9.02 20.83
CA LEU A 69 -17.34 9.06 19.37
C LEU A 69 -16.41 7.95 18.91
N ALA A 70 -16.85 7.18 17.93
CA ALA A 70 -16.03 6.15 17.32
C ALA A 70 -14.92 6.80 16.47
N MET A 71 -13.73 6.26 16.53
CA MET A 71 -12.59 6.54 15.65
C MET A 71 -12.19 5.19 15.05
N GLU A 72 -12.60 4.97 13.81
CA GLU A 72 -12.42 3.69 13.14
C GLU A 72 -11.24 3.76 12.17
N HIS A 73 -10.50 2.65 12.09
CA HIS A 73 -9.41 2.46 11.12
C HIS A 73 -8.33 3.54 11.17
N MET A 74 -7.95 3.98 12.38
CA MET A 74 -6.74 4.79 12.57
C MET A 74 -5.50 3.96 12.23
N LEU A 75 -4.50 4.58 11.64
CA LEU A 75 -3.26 3.91 11.22
C LEU A 75 -2.10 4.31 12.15
N LEU A 76 -1.48 3.33 12.80
CA LEU A 76 -0.24 3.52 13.56
C LEU A 76 0.94 3.24 12.65
N GLN A 77 1.67 4.29 12.29
CA GLN A 77 2.90 4.17 11.50
C GLN A 77 4.06 3.74 12.39
N LEU A 78 4.70 2.66 12.01
CA LEU A 78 5.88 2.13 12.66
C LEU A 78 7.14 2.54 11.89
N LYS A 79 8.30 2.41 12.51
CA LYS A 79 9.59 2.74 11.90
C LYS A 79 10.63 1.67 12.16
N ARG A 80 11.40 1.41 11.16
CA ARG A 80 12.54 0.47 11.18
C ARG A 80 13.77 1.09 11.84
N SER A 81 14.76 0.28 12.12
CA SER A 81 16.06 0.77 12.60
C SER A 81 16.78 1.61 11.52
N PRO A 82 17.67 2.53 11.90
CA PRO A 82 18.48 3.28 10.94
C PRO A 82 19.34 2.41 10.01
N GLU A 83 19.72 1.22 10.48
CA GLU A 83 20.45 0.22 9.70
C GLU A 83 19.58 -0.34 8.58
N GLN A 84 18.36 -0.80 8.92
CA GLN A 84 17.39 -1.30 7.94
C GLN A 84 17.00 -0.21 6.92
N GLU A 85 16.87 1.04 7.37
CA GLU A 85 16.57 2.17 6.48
C GLU A 85 17.69 2.41 5.46
N ARG A 86 18.96 2.30 5.86
CA ARG A 86 20.10 2.40 4.92
C ARG A 86 20.17 1.22 3.95
N GLU A 87 19.94 0.00 4.44
CA GLU A 87 19.89 -1.20 3.59
C GLU A 87 18.75 -1.13 2.57
N LEU A 88 17.59 -0.59 2.96
CA LEU A 88 16.45 -0.44 2.07
C LEU A 88 16.75 0.57 0.96
N ARG A 89 17.29 1.75 1.29
CA ARG A 89 17.68 2.75 0.29
C ARG A 89 18.68 2.18 -0.70
N GLN A 90 19.71 1.50 -0.20
CA GLN A 90 20.70 0.83 -1.05
C GLN A 90 20.02 -0.20 -1.96
N LEU A 91 19.10 -1.01 -1.44
CA LEU A 91 18.37 -1.98 -2.25
C LEU A 91 17.54 -1.29 -3.35
N ILE A 92 16.82 -0.21 -3.02
CA ILE A 92 16.01 0.54 -4.01
C ILE A 92 16.90 1.05 -5.14
N ASP A 93 18.07 1.63 -4.83
CA ASP A 93 19.04 2.05 -5.82
C ASP A 93 19.53 0.87 -6.68
N GLU A 94 19.85 -0.27 -6.04
CA GLU A 94 20.31 -1.49 -6.72
C GLU A 94 19.23 -2.11 -7.62
N LEU A 95 17.95 -1.98 -7.27
CA LEU A 95 16.83 -2.52 -8.07
C LEU A 95 16.65 -1.78 -9.40
N THR A 96 17.09 -0.53 -9.51
CA THR A 96 17.01 0.28 -10.73
C THR A 96 18.35 0.41 -11.47
N ASP A 97 19.47 -0.06 -10.88
CA ASP A 97 20.78 -0.08 -11.52
C ASP A 97 20.97 -1.36 -12.34
N SER A 98 21.00 -1.23 -13.67
CA SER A 98 21.19 -2.34 -14.60
C SER A 98 22.53 -3.10 -14.42
N SER A 99 23.51 -2.52 -13.73
CA SER A 99 24.78 -3.17 -13.39
C SER A 99 24.71 -3.98 -12.10
N SER A 100 23.67 -3.82 -11.31
CA SER A 100 23.49 -4.50 -10.02
C SER A 100 23.02 -5.94 -10.20
N PRO A 101 23.49 -6.88 -9.37
CA PRO A 101 22.94 -8.24 -9.32
C PRO A 101 21.50 -8.28 -8.79
N ASN A 102 21.02 -7.19 -8.18
CA ASN A 102 19.65 -7.04 -7.68
C ASN A 102 18.71 -6.33 -8.68
N PHE A 103 19.20 -5.95 -9.87
CA PHE A 103 18.40 -5.28 -10.90
C PHE A 103 17.10 -6.04 -11.18
N HIS A 104 15.97 -5.35 -11.04
CA HIS A 104 14.59 -5.85 -11.20
C HIS A 104 14.25 -7.13 -10.40
N ARG A 105 14.96 -7.40 -9.30
CA ARG A 105 14.62 -8.47 -8.35
C ARG A 105 13.63 -7.96 -7.30
N TRP A 106 12.43 -7.74 -7.75
CA TRP A 106 11.35 -7.21 -6.93
C TRP A 106 11.02 -8.12 -5.76
N LEU A 107 10.69 -7.51 -4.62
CA LEU A 107 10.23 -8.22 -3.43
C LEU A 107 8.71 -8.38 -3.47
N THR A 108 8.21 -9.36 -2.74
CA THR A 108 6.80 -9.40 -2.31
C THR A 108 6.62 -8.61 -1.02
N ALA A 109 5.38 -8.22 -0.68
CA ALA A 109 5.07 -7.56 0.59
C ALA A 109 5.60 -8.34 1.81
N LYS A 110 5.47 -9.67 1.76
CA LYS A 110 5.99 -10.56 2.79
C LYS A 110 7.52 -10.52 2.89
N GLU A 111 8.23 -10.61 1.77
CA GLU A 111 9.71 -10.52 1.76
C GLU A 111 10.20 -9.15 2.21
N PHE A 112 9.46 -8.09 1.83
CA PHE A 112 9.71 -6.74 2.34
C PHE A 112 9.54 -6.69 3.86
N GLY A 113 8.43 -7.21 4.40
CA GLY A 113 8.14 -7.27 5.82
C GLY A 113 9.17 -8.12 6.60
N GLU A 114 9.54 -9.30 6.09
CA GLU A 114 10.55 -10.16 6.70
C GLU A 114 11.94 -9.52 6.74
N ARG A 115 12.26 -8.62 5.80
CA ARG A 115 13.57 -7.98 5.70
C ARG A 115 13.63 -6.60 6.36
N PHE A 116 12.58 -5.79 6.19
CA PHE A 116 12.56 -4.37 6.55
C PHE A 116 11.44 -3.98 7.53
N GLY A 117 10.54 -4.89 7.87
CA GLY A 117 9.54 -4.70 8.91
C GLY A 117 10.12 -4.82 10.32
N LEU A 118 9.27 -4.63 11.33
CA LEU A 118 9.62 -4.83 12.72
C LEU A 118 9.68 -6.33 13.09
N ALA A 119 10.49 -6.64 14.08
CA ALA A 119 10.49 -7.97 14.67
C ALA A 119 9.10 -8.30 15.27
N LYS A 120 8.68 -9.56 15.10
CA LYS A 120 7.39 -10.01 15.65
C LYS A 120 7.22 -9.70 17.15
N GLN A 121 8.31 -9.74 17.92
CA GLN A 121 8.28 -9.40 19.34
C GLN A 121 7.87 -7.94 19.58
N ASP A 122 8.31 -7.01 18.70
CA ASP A 122 7.99 -5.60 18.80
C ASP A 122 6.54 -5.35 18.38
N LEU A 123 6.08 -5.99 17.29
CA LEU A 123 4.67 -5.95 16.87
C LEU A 123 3.76 -6.47 17.99
N ASP A 124 4.07 -7.65 18.57
CA ASP A 124 3.31 -8.23 19.67
C ASP A 124 3.28 -7.32 20.92
N ALA A 125 4.32 -6.53 21.15
CA ALA A 125 4.38 -5.58 22.26
C ALA A 125 3.47 -4.37 22.03
N ILE A 126 3.47 -3.82 20.80
CA ILE A 126 2.62 -2.70 20.39
C ILE A 126 1.15 -3.12 20.39
N GLU A 127 0.83 -4.28 19.80
CA GLU A 127 -0.55 -4.82 19.80
C GLU A 127 -1.11 -4.98 21.21
N ARG A 128 -0.31 -5.56 22.13
CA ARG A 128 -0.72 -5.72 23.54
C ARG A 128 -0.93 -4.39 24.24
N TRP A 129 -0.12 -3.39 23.91
CA TRP A 129 -0.27 -2.04 24.45
C TRP A 129 -1.58 -1.40 23.98
N LEU A 130 -1.86 -1.39 22.68
CA LEU A 130 -3.13 -0.90 22.12
C LEU A 130 -4.34 -1.60 22.78
N GLN A 131 -4.30 -2.93 22.85
CA GLN A 131 -5.37 -3.75 23.45
C GLN A 131 -5.54 -3.49 24.96
N SER A 132 -4.47 -3.14 25.68
CA SER A 132 -4.53 -2.82 27.13
C SER A 132 -5.32 -1.54 27.41
N HIS A 133 -5.36 -0.61 26.45
CA HIS A 133 -6.20 0.60 26.48
C HIS A 133 -7.61 0.39 25.90
N GLY A 134 -7.94 -0.87 25.55
CA GLY A 134 -9.25 -1.22 24.99
C GLY A 134 -9.40 -0.91 23.50
N LEU A 135 -8.35 -0.46 22.83
CA LEU A 135 -8.31 -0.28 21.40
C LEU A 135 -8.35 -1.64 20.68
N LYS A 136 -9.03 -1.71 19.56
CA LYS A 136 -9.16 -2.93 18.75
C LYS A 136 -8.15 -2.88 17.61
N VAL A 137 -7.20 -3.81 17.56
CA VAL A 137 -6.34 -4.01 16.39
C VAL A 137 -7.16 -4.70 15.30
N ASN A 138 -7.27 -4.11 14.14
CA ASN A 138 -8.01 -4.61 12.98
C ASN A 138 -7.10 -5.37 12.02
N VAL A 139 -5.98 -4.74 11.62
CA VAL A 139 -4.99 -5.29 10.68
C VAL A 139 -3.59 -5.02 11.19
N VAL A 140 -2.72 -6.02 11.15
CA VAL A 140 -1.26 -5.85 11.16
C VAL A 140 -0.81 -6.21 9.75
N TYR A 141 -0.32 -5.22 9.01
CA TYR A 141 0.05 -5.41 7.62
C TYR A 141 1.30 -6.28 7.46
N GLU A 142 1.38 -7.04 6.36
CA GLU A 142 2.49 -7.97 6.10
C GLU A 142 3.85 -7.26 5.98
N ASN A 143 3.86 -5.98 5.60
CA ASN A 143 5.07 -5.16 5.58
C ASN A 143 5.68 -4.92 6.99
N GLY A 144 4.95 -5.21 8.07
CA GLY A 144 5.39 -5.05 9.46
C GLY A 144 5.67 -3.59 9.88
N LEU A 145 5.09 -2.60 9.19
CA LEU A 145 5.32 -1.18 9.41
C LEU A 145 4.04 -0.36 9.62
N LEU A 146 2.88 -1.01 9.55
CA LEU A 146 1.60 -0.36 9.72
C LEU A 146 0.64 -1.25 10.51
N ILE A 147 -0.06 -0.65 11.47
CA ILE A 147 -1.14 -1.30 12.24
C ILE A 147 -2.40 -0.47 12.11
N ASP A 148 -3.47 -1.08 11.62
CA ASP A 148 -4.82 -0.50 11.63
C ASP A 148 -5.50 -0.86 12.94
N PHE A 149 -6.04 0.14 13.63
CA PHE A 149 -6.72 -0.02 14.90
C PHE A 149 -7.92 0.92 15.02
N SER A 150 -8.88 0.56 15.86
CA SER A 150 -10.11 1.33 16.12
C SER A 150 -10.37 1.48 17.60
N GLY A 151 -11.12 2.52 17.97
CA GLY A 151 -11.52 2.76 19.33
C GLY A 151 -12.51 3.91 19.45
N THR A 152 -12.54 4.54 20.61
CA THR A 152 -13.31 5.77 20.87
C THR A 152 -12.37 6.91 21.23
N VAL A 153 -12.82 8.16 21.06
CA VAL A 153 -12.07 9.35 21.49
C VAL A 153 -11.57 9.22 22.95
N GLY A 154 -12.37 8.68 23.85
CA GLY A 154 -11.95 8.46 25.23
C GLY A 154 -10.80 7.46 25.37
N GLN A 155 -10.80 6.38 24.58
CA GLN A 155 -9.70 5.40 24.54
C GLN A 155 -8.43 5.98 23.92
N VAL A 156 -8.57 6.76 22.83
CA VAL A 156 -7.46 7.48 22.19
C VAL A 156 -6.82 8.46 23.19
N ARG A 157 -7.63 9.24 23.91
CA ARG A 157 -7.13 10.16 24.93
C ARG A 157 -6.36 9.43 26.04
N GLU A 158 -6.84 8.28 26.48
CA GLU A 158 -6.18 7.48 27.53
C GLU A 158 -4.87 6.83 27.03
N ALA A 159 -4.83 6.36 25.78
CA ALA A 159 -3.67 5.69 25.21
C ALA A 159 -2.58 6.67 24.77
N PHE A 160 -2.97 7.74 24.11
CA PHE A 160 -2.05 8.69 23.46
C PHE A 160 -1.90 10.01 24.20
N HIS A 161 -2.52 10.19 25.34
CA HIS A 161 -2.41 11.38 26.22
C HIS A 161 -2.63 12.70 25.51
N THR A 162 -3.57 12.73 24.54
CA THR A 162 -3.98 13.92 23.80
C THR A 162 -5.50 14.05 23.83
N GLU A 163 -6.03 15.27 23.77
CA GLU A 163 -7.46 15.56 23.77
C GLU A 163 -7.90 15.85 22.33
N ILE A 164 -9.00 15.25 21.90
CA ILE A 164 -9.64 15.52 20.61
C ILE A 164 -10.72 16.59 20.84
N HIS A 165 -10.59 17.72 20.14
CA HIS A 165 -11.53 18.82 20.21
C HIS A 165 -12.27 19.01 18.90
N GLN A 166 -13.46 19.59 18.99
CA GLN A 166 -14.15 20.15 17.85
C GLN A 166 -13.51 21.50 17.52
N LEU A 167 -13.17 21.71 16.26
CA LEU A 167 -12.66 22.96 15.73
C LEU A 167 -13.68 23.63 14.82
N ASN A 168 -13.56 24.94 14.62
CA ASN A 168 -14.21 25.66 13.54
C ASN A 168 -13.14 26.41 12.76
N VAL A 169 -12.85 25.95 11.56
CA VAL A 169 -11.83 26.50 10.66
C VAL A 169 -12.54 27.11 9.45
N LYS A 170 -12.43 28.42 9.28
CA LYS A 170 -13.09 29.15 8.18
C LYS A 170 -14.61 28.88 8.04
N GLY A 171 -15.30 28.54 9.15
CA GLY A 171 -16.73 28.24 9.18
C GLY A 171 -17.07 26.75 9.06
N VAL A 172 -16.12 25.90 8.71
CA VAL A 172 -16.27 24.44 8.64
C VAL A 172 -15.97 23.83 10.01
N LYS A 173 -16.70 22.78 10.36
CA LYS A 173 -16.48 22.03 11.60
C LYS A 173 -15.52 20.89 11.33
N HIS A 174 -14.51 20.76 12.18
CA HIS A 174 -13.53 19.68 12.17
C HIS A 174 -13.34 19.11 13.57
N ILE A 175 -12.67 17.97 13.63
CA ILE A 175 -12.12 17.42 14.86
C ILE A 175 -10.60 17.28 14.71
N ALA A 176 -9.86 17.51 15.79
CA ALA A 176 -8.41 17.26 15.82
C ALA A 176 -7.89 17.11 17.26
N ASN A 177 -6.76 16.44 17.39
CA ASN A 177 -5.98 16.43 18.61
C ASN A 177 -5.36 17.82 18.85
N MET A 178 -5.42 18.29 20.12
CA MET A 178 -4.94 19.64 20.51
C MET A 178 -3.46 19.66 20.92
N SER A 179 -2.81 18.51 20.99
CA SER A 179 -1.39 18.36 21.33
C SER A 179 -0.82 17.12 20.66
N ASP A 180 0.49 17.11 20.45
CA ASP A 180 1.15 15.92 19.97
C ASP A 180 0.91 14.73 20.90
N PRO A 181 0.62 13.53 20.33
CA PRO A 181 0.40 12.33 21.09
C PRO A 181 1.64 11.95 21.92
N GLN A 182 1.42 11.30 23.06
CA GLN A 182 2.47 10.74 23.89
C GLN A 182 2.27 9.23 24.02
N ILE A 183 3.37 8.50 23.99
CA ILE A 183 3.39 7.04 24.17
C ILE A 183 4.46 6.64 25.20
N PRO A 184 4.38 5.44 25.78
CA PRO A 184 5.46 4.91 26.60
C PRO A 184 6.82 4.94 25.90
N ALA A 185 7.85 5.43 26.58
CA ALA A 185 9.19 5.61 26.01
C ALA A 185 9.79 4.30 25.44
N ALA A 186 9.37 3.14 25.97
CA ALA A 186 9.79 1.84 25.48
C ALA A 186 9.35 1.56 24.04
N LEU A 187 8.22 2.14 23.57
CA LEU A 187 7.67 1.95 22.24
C LEU A 187 8.26 2.93 21.21
N ALA A 188 8.80 4.06 21.65
CA ALA A 188 9.30 5.13 20.79
C ALA A 188 10.36 4.71 19.75
N PRO A 189 11.24 3.70 20.00
CA PRO A 189 12.15 3.22 18.98
C PRO A 189 11.46 2.60 17.75
N ALA A 190 10.23 2.08 17.91
CA ALA A 190 9.48 1.33 16.91
C ALA A 190 8.27 2.10 16.34
N VAL A 191 7.77 3.15 17.01
CA VAL A 191 6.57 3.90 16.60
C VAL A 191 6.97 5.27 16.06
N ALA A 192 6.50 5.61 14.85
CA ALA A 192 6.65 6.94 14.25
C ALA A 192 5.54 7.88 14.72
N GLY A 193 4.29 7.44 14.69
CA GLY A 193 3.12 8.20 15.14
C GLY A 193 1.82 7.59 14.65
N VAL A 194 0.71 8.26 14.93
CA VAL A 194 -0.58 7.97 14.33
C VAL A 194 -0.69 8.80 13.04
N VAL A 195 -1.08 8.21 11.93
CA VAL A 195 -1.13 8.89 10.63
C VAL A 195 -2.02 10.12 10.70
N SER A 196 -3.21 9.99 11.33
CA SER A 196 -4.11 11.10 11.56
C SER A 196 -4.96 10.89 12.82
N LEU A 197 -5.15 11.96 13.60
CA LEU A 197 -6.12 12.09 14.69
C LEU A 197 -7.05 13.30 14.45
N HIS A 198 -7.33 13.61 13.19
CA HIS A 198 -8.15 14.72 12.71
C HIS A 198 -8.92 14.32 11.45
N ASP A 199 -9.94 15.06 11.10
CA ASP A 199 -10.80 14.87 9.93
C ASP A 199 -10.50 15.84 8.76
N PHE A 200 -9.31 16.40 8.71
CA PHE A 200 -8.84 17.14 7.55
C PHE A 200 -8.36 16.14 6.51
N MET A 201 -9.19 15.86 5.51
CA MET A 201 -8.86 14.93 4.44
C MET A 201 -8.09 15.62 3.32
N PRO A 202 -7.28 14.89 2.55
CA PRO A 202 -6.67 15.37 1.33
C PRO A 202 -7.72 15.84 0.33
N HIS A 203 -7.34 16.68 -0.62
CA HIS A 203 -8.23 17.17 -1.67
C HIS A 203 -7.75 16.70 -3.05
N ALA A 204 -8.71 16.56 -3.98
CA ALA A 204 -8.45 16.22 -5.36
C ALA A 204 -7.75 17.40 -6.09
N MET A 205 -6.76 17.07 -6.93
CA MET A 205 -5.96 18.04 -7.70
C MET A 205 -6.62 18.34 -9.05
N TYR A 206 -7.85 18.83 -9.00
CA TYR A 206 -8.74 19.06 -10.14
C TYR A 206 -9.27 20.49 -10.13
N ARG A 207 -9.25 21.16 -11.28
CA ARG A 207 -9.76 22.52 -11.46
C ARG A 207 -10.83 22.56 -12.56
N PRO A 208 -12.06 23.00 -12.26
CA PRO A 208 -13.05 23.26 -13.28
C PRO A 208 -12.56 24.30 -14.29
N ARG A 209 -13.09 24.22 -15.51
CA ARG A 209 -12.78 25.18 -16.56
C ARG A 209 -13.03 26.61 -16.07
N ALA A 210 -12.05 27.49 -16.27
CA ALA A 210 -12.16 28.89 -15.94
C ALA A 210 -13.34 29.59 -16.67
N ASN A 211 -14.06 30.45 -15.98
CA ASN A 211 -15.22 31.16 -16.53
C ASN A 211 -14.84 32.41 -17.36
N TYR A 212 -13.57 32.73 -17.44
CA TYR A 212 -13.09 33.91 -18.19
C TYR A 212 -11.97 33.50 -19.14
N THR A 213 -11.85 34.26 -20.20
CA THR A 213 -10.75 34.15 -21.17
C THR A 213 -10.27 35.55 -21.50
N PHE A 214 -9.09 35.68 -22.09
CA PHE A 214 -8.59 36.94 -22.57
C PHE A 214 -9.46 37.47 -23.69
N SER A 215 -10.12 38.60 -23.49
CA SER A 215 -10.96 39.23 -24.50
C SER A 215 -10.17 39.75 -25.72
N SER A 216 -8.85 40.02 -25.55
CA SER A 216 -7.95 40.44 -26.62
C SER A 216 -7.60 39.37 -27.61
N PHE A 217 -7.73 38.07 -27.28
CA PHE A 217 -7.37 36.94 -28.15
C PHE A 217 -8.53 36.31 -28.91
N GLY A 218 -9.78 36.75 -28.64
CA GLY A 218 -10.97 36.15 -29.26
C GLY A 218 -11.21 34.74 -28.67
N GLN A 219 -12.44 34.40 -28.42
CA GLN A 219 -12.82 33.22 -27.63
C GLN A 219 -12.93 31.96 -28.49
N THR A 220 -11.79 31.39 -28.90
CA THR A 220 -11.79 30.04 -29.48
C THR A 220 -11.19 29.11 -28.41
N TYR A 221 -12.01 28.14 -27.98
CA TYR A 221 -11.52 27.08 -27.10
C TYR A 221 -11.03 25.88 -27.89
N TYR A 222 -9.94 25.30 -27.46
CA TYR A 222 -9.32 24.09 -27.99
C TYR A 222 -9.37 23.00 -26.91
N ALA A 223 -10.41 22.17 -26.98
CA ALA A 223 -10.55 21.03 -26.09
C ALA A 223 -9.56 19.94 -26.49
N VAL A 224 -8.68 19.56 -25.56
CA VAL A 224 -7.61 18.57 -25.77
C VAL A 224 -8.18 17.18 -25.59
N VAL A 225 -8.58 16.53 -26.68
CA VAL A 225 -9.16 15.20 -26.70
C VAL A 225 -8.07 14.11 -26.86
N PRO A 226 -8.38 12.82 -26.65
CA PRO A 226 -7.38 11.74 -26.78
C PRO A 226 -6.58 11.73 -28.09
N ALA A 227 -7.19 12.11 -29.22
CA ALA A 227 -6.50 12.20 -30.50
C ALA A 227 -5.49 13.36 -30.56
N ASP A 228 -5.79 14.47 -29.86
CA ASP A 228 -4.87 15.61 -29.73
C ASP A 228 -3.71 15.22 -28.79
N LEU A 229 -4.02 14.63 -27.63
CA LEU A 229 -3.02 14.10 -26.71
C LEU A 229 -2.03 13.17 -27.43
N ALA A 230 -2.54 12.23 -28.24
CA ALA A 230 -1.73 11.29 -29.00
C ALA A 230 -0.87 11.97 -30.07
N THR A 231 -1.29 13.12 -30.57
CA THR A 231 -0.54 13.91 -31.56
C THR A 231 0.50 14.79 -30.87
N ILE A 232 0.11 15.53 -29.82
CA ILE A 232 0.96 16.47 -29.10
C ILE A 232 2.14 15.73 -28.45
N TYR A 233 1.88 14.66 -27.71
CA TYR A 233 2.90 13.86 -27.02
C TYR A 233 3.45 12.69 -27.84
N ASN A 234 3.18 12.67 -29.17
CA ASN A 234 3.74 11.71 -30.13
C ASN A 234 3.48 10.23 -29.76
N LEU A 235 2.26 9.89 -29.29
CA LEU A 235 1.85 8.52 -29.01
C LEU A 235 1.50 7.71 -30.27
N ASN A 236 1.07 8.37 -31.35
CA ASN A 236 0.59 7.74 -32.58
C ASN A 236 1.54 6.71 -33.20
N PRO A 237 2.88 6.93 -33.24
CA PRO A 237 3.82 5.93 -33.73
C PRO A 237 3.84 4.64 -32.90
N LEU A 238 3.66 4.77 -31.56
CA LEU A 238 3.60 3.62 -30.64
C LEU A 238 2.32 2.82 -30.85
N PHE A 239 1.18 3.51 -30.93
CA PHE A 239 -0.12 2.88 -31.21
C PHE A 239 -0.11 2.13 -32.54
N THR A 240 0.48 2.73 -33.58
CA THR A 240 0.65 2.09 -34.91
C THR A 240 1.56 0.85 -34.81
N ALA A 241 2.54 0.85 -33.93
CA ALA A 241 3.42 -0.30 -33.68
C ALA A 241 2.81 -1.35 -32.74
N GLY A 242 1.55 -1.18 -32.28
CA GLY A 242 0.88 -2.08 -31.34
C GLY A 242 1.32 -1.89 -29.88
N ILE A 243 2.03 -0.81 -29.59
CA ILE A 243 2.41 -0.45 -28.21
C ILE A 243 1.37 0.56 -27.70
N SER A 244 0.36 0.07 -27.02
CA SER A 244 -0.83 0.83 -26.58
C SER A 244 -1.28 0.46 -25.16
N GLY A 245 -0.39 -0.16 -24.35
CA GLY A 245 -0.67 -0.59 -22.99
C GLY A 245 -1.19 -2.01 -22.86
N GLN A 246 -1.19 -2.82 -23.93
CA GLN A 246 -1.71 -4.18 -23.89
C GLN A 246 -0.98 -5.04 -22.84
N GLY A 247 -1.76 -5.72 -21.98
CA GLY A 247 -1.24 -6.56 -20.88
C GLY A 247 -0.75 -5.77 -19.68
N GLN A 248 -0.89 -4.43 -19.67
CA GLN A 248 -0.59 -3.58 -18.55
C GLN A 248 -1.85 -3.25 -17.75
N THR A 249 -1.68 -2.98 -16.46
CA THR A 249 -2.72 -2.48 -15.57
C THR A 249 -2.27 -1.15 -14.98
N VAL A 250 -3.11 -0.12 -15.09
CA VAL A 250 -2.96 1.16 -14.39
C VAL A 250 -4.03 1.20 -13.32
N VAL A 251 -3.62 1.41 -12.07
CA VAL A 251 -4.55 1.60 -10.94
C VAL A 251 -4.62 3.07 -10.61
N VAL A 252 -5.83 3.62 -10.54
CA VAL A 252 -6.12 4.94 -10.01
C VAL A 252 -6.66 4.79 -8.59
N ILE A 253 -6.11 5.56 -7.65
CA ILE A 253 -6.40 5.48 -6.21
C ILE A 253 -7.36 6.59 -5.83
N GLU A 254 -8.50 6.21 -5.26
CA GLU A 254 -9.62 7.10 -4.98
C GLU A 254 -10.22 6.88 -3.58
N ASP A 255 -10.98 7.85 -3.11
CA ASP A 255 -11.86 7.72 -1.93
C ASP A 255 -13.34 7.66 -2.32
N THR A 256 -13.61 7.57 -3.62
CA THR A 256 -14.95 7.60 -4.23
C THR A 256 -15.09 6.56 -5.34
N ASN A 257 -16.30 6.27 -5.71
CA ASN A 257 -16.62 5.51 -6.92
C ASN A 257 -16.92 6.47 -8.08
N VAL A 258 -16.78 6.00 -9.32
CA VAL A 258 -17.38 6.73 -10.44
C VAL A 258 -18.91 6.73 -10.30
N TYR A 259 -19.54 7.83 -10.68
CA TYR A 259 -21.01 7.93 -10.72
C TYR A 259 -21.62 6.87 -11.65
N SER A 260 -21.02 6.69 -12.82
CA SER A 260 -21.46 5.71 -13.80
C SER A 260 -20.28 5.12 -14.59
N THR A 261 -20.15 3.79 -14.58
CA THR A 261 -19.15 3.11 -15.44
C THR A 261 -19.44 3.23 -16.93
N ALA A 262 -20.66 3.65 -17.30
CA ALA A 262 -21.04 3.95 -18.70
C ALA A 262 -20.33 5.20 -19.22
N ASP A 263 -19.92 6.11 -18.37
CA ASP A 263 -19.22 7.35 -18.72
C ASP A 263 -17.87 7.03 -19.38
N TRP A 264 -17.07 6.17 -18.75
CA TRP A 264 -15.83 5.66 -19.33
C TRP A 264 -16.03 4.98 -20.69
N THR A 265 -17.11 4.19 -20.83
CA THR A 265 -17.42 3.53 -22.09
C THR A 265 -17.83 4.54 -23.17
N SER A 266 -18.61 5.57 -22.79
CA SER A 266 -19.05 6.64 -23.67
C SER A 266 -17.87 7.48 -24.16
N PHE A 267 -16.97 7.89 -23.24
CA PHE A 267 -15.73 8.59 -23.57
C PHE A 267 -14.93 7.82 -24.63
N ARG A 268 -14.66 6.55 -24.40
CA ARG A 268 -13.91 5.70 -25.33
C ARG A 268 -14.61 5.55 -26.68
N SER A 269 -15.94 5.44 -26.67
CA SER A 269 -16.72 5.32 -27.90
C SER A 269 -16.66 6.59 -28.74
N VAL A 270 -16.84 7.75 -28.10
CA VAL A 270 -16.87 9.05 -28.77
C VAL A 270 -15.51 9.40 -29.35
N PHE A 271 -14.44 9.16 -28.65
CA PHE A 271 -13.08 9.47 -29.09
C PHE A 271 -12.37 8.33 -29.82
N GLY A 272 -13.10 7.26 -30.22
CA GLY A 272 -12.57 6.18 -31.06
C GLY A 272 -11.67 5.17 -30.36
N LEU A 273 -11.52 5.23 -29.04
CA LEU A 273 -10.69 4.33 -28.24
C LEU A 273 -11.28 2.91 -28.11
N SER A 274 -12.56 2.72 -28.43
CA SER A 274 -13.21 1.40 -28.42
C SER A 274 -12.64 0.41 -29.46
N SER A 275 -11.83 0.90 -30.40
CA SER A 275 -11.07 0.04 -31.31
C SER A 275 -9.98 -0.78 -30.62
N TYR A 276 -9.52 -0.34 -29.45
CA TYR A 276 -8.57 -1.05 -28.58
C TYR A 276 -9.31 -2.01 -27.64
N THR A 277 -9.65 -3.19 -28.17
CA THR A 277 -10.59 -4.13 -27.54
C THR A 277 -10.07 -4.81 -26.26
N SER A 278 -8.77 -4.73 -25.97
CA SER A 278 -8.18 -5.23 -24.71
C SER A 278 -8.30 -4.23 -23.54
N GLY A 279 -8.56 -2.96 -23.84
CA GLY A 279 -8.79 -1.95 -22.80
C GLY A 279 -10.06 -2.27 -22.01
N SER A 280 -9.96 -2.18 -20.70
CA SER A 280 -11.07 -2.47 -19.77
C SER A 280 -11.07 -1.50 -18.61
N PHE A 281 -12.22 -1.36 -17.95
CA PHE A 281 -12.36 -0.61 -16.70
C PHE A 281 -13.00 -1.51 -15.65
N THR A 282 -12.44 -1.50 -14.45
CA THR A 282 -13.02 -2.18 -13.30
C THR A 282 -12.85 -1.31 -12.05
N GLN A 283 -13.81 -1.40 -11.14
CA GLN A 283 -13.79 -0.73 -9.86
C GLN A 283 -13.70 -1.78 -8.76
N ILE A 284 -12.80 -1.59 -7.81
CA ILE A 284 -12.55 -2.53 -6.72
C ILE A 284 -12.46 -1.80 -5.38
N HIS A 285 -12.75 -2.52 -4.31
CA HIS A 285 -12.56 -2.10 -2.92
C HIS A 285 -11.60 -3.11 -2.27
N PRO A 286 -10.29 -2.90 -2.36
CA PRO A 286 -9.30 -3.89 -1.96
C PRO A 286 -9.34 -4.12 -0.46
N ALA A 287 -9.57 -5.38 -0.05
CA ALA A 287 -9.53 -5.77 1.34
C ALA A 287 -8.11 -6.15 1.77
N PRO A 288 -7.73 -5.96 3.05
CA PRO A 288 -6.43 -6.38 3.53
C PRO A 288 -6.30 -7.92 3.46
N PRO A 289 -5.10 -8.47 3.26
CA PRO A 289 -4.89 -9.92 3.12
C PRO A 289 -5.21 -10.70 4.39
N SER A 290 -5.25 -10.04 5.54
CA SER A 290 -5.57 -10.63 6.83
C SER A 290 -6.18 -9.59 7.77
N GLY A 291 -6.84 -10.02 8.84
CA GLY A 291 -7.48 -9.14 9.82
C GLY A 291 -8.94 -8.82 9.50
N THR A 292 -9.42 -7.68 10.01
CA THR A 292 -10.76 -7.17 9.74
C THR A 292 -10.73 -6.34 8.46
N ASN A 293 -11.69 -6.54 7.56
CA ASN A 293 -11.79 -5.68 6.37
C ASN A 293 -11.99 -4.20 6.79
N ASN A 294 -11.08 -3.35 6.34
CA ASN A 294 -11.05 -1.91 6.61
C ASN A 294 -11.40 -1.06 5.39
N CYS A 295 -11.72 -1.68 4.26
CA CYS A 295 -12.11 -1.01 3.02
C CYS A 295 -13.62 -1.18 2.79
N SER A 296 -14.37 -0.16 3.12
CA SER A 296 -15.79 -0.07 2.80
C SER A 296 -15.99 0.58 1.43
N ASN A 297 -17.07 0.19 0.75
CA ASN A 297 -17.46 0.83 -0.51
C ASN A 297 -17.86 2.30 -0.23
N PRO A 298 -17.15 3.29 -0.81
CA PRO A 298 -17.43 4.70 -0.55
C PRO A 298 -18.77 5.21 -1.16
N GLY A 299 -19.27 4.56 -2.19
CA GLY A 299 -20.28 5.19 -3.04
C GLY A 299 -19.70 6.37 -3.80
N THR A 300 -20.49 7.39 -4.12
CA THR A 300 -20.04 8.69 -4.64
C THR A 300 -20.08 9.72 -3.52
N ASN A 301 -19.04 10.53 -3.36
CA ASN A 301 -18.90 11.49 -2.26
C ASN A 301 -18.72 12.96 -2.68
N GLY A 302 -18.63 13.23 -3.99
CA GLY A 302 -18.39 14.58 -4.55
C GLY A 302 -17.08 14.66 -5.32
N ASP A 303 -16.15 13.71 -5.10
CA ASP A 303 -14.91 13.57 -5.88
C ASP A 303 -15.07 12.57 -7.05
N ASP A 304 -16.30 12.14 -7.35
CA ASP A 304 -16.61 11.24 -8.44
C ASP A 304 -16.27 11.81 -9.84
N SER A 305 -16.13 13.13 -9.96
CA SER A 305 -15.54 13.77 -11.13
C SER A 305 -14.04 13.48 -11.27
N GLU A 306 -13.30 13.42 -10.14
CA GLU A 306 -11.89 13.04 -10.11
C GLU A 306 -11.72 11.58 -10.54
N ALA A 307 -12.49 10.69 -9.93
CA ALA A 307 -12.43 9.26 -10.22
C ALA A 307 -12.65 8.93 -11.71
N ILE A 308 -13.56 9.63 -12.38
CA ILE A 308 -13.86 9.36 -13.80
C ILE A 308 -12.80 9.96 -14.74
N LEU A 309 -12.29 11.19 -14.45
CA LEU A 309 -11.25 11.79 -15.29
C LEU A 309 -9.95 10.99 -15.25
N ASP A 310 -9.55 10.49 -14.08
CA ASP A 310 -8.37 9.64 -13.91
C ASP A 310 -8.47 8.37 -14.75
N ALA A 311 -9.62 7.69 -14.70
CA ALA A 311 -9.88 6.49 -15.49
C ALA A 311 -9.90 6.76 -17.00
N GLU A 312 -10.48 7.88 -17.43
CA GLU A 312 -10.61 8.26 -18.84
C GLU A 312 -9.25 8.62 -19.44
N TYR A 313 -8.46 9.44 -18.75
CA TYR A 313 -7.20 9.94 -19.30
C TYR A 313 -6.03 8.96 -19.13
N SER A 314 -6.04 8.08 -18.14
CA SER A 314 -5.20 6.86 -18.16
C SER A 314 -5.47 6.03 -19.42
N SER A 315 -6.76 5.85 -19.75
CA SER A 315 -7.21 5.14 -20.96
C SER A 315 -6.89 5.88 -22.26
N ALA A 316 -6.82 7.21 -22.26
CA ALA A 316 -6.43 8.01 -23.41
C ALA A 316 -4.96 7.79 -23.78
N ALA A 317 -4.07 7.72 -22.77
CA ALA A 317 -2.64 7.50 -22.97
C ALA A 317 -2.27 6.03 -23.20
N ALA A 318 -3.03 5.08 -22.62
CA ALA A 318 -2.80 3.63 -22.75
C ALA A 318 -4.11 2.89 -23.11
N PRO A 319 -4.63 3.03 -24.34
CA PRO A 319 -5.99 2.60 -24.67
C PRO A 319 -6.22 1.09 -24.65
N SER A 320 -5.17 0.28 -24.60
CA SER A 320 -5.23 -1.18 -24.48
C SER A 320 -4.99 -1.70 -23.05
N ALA A 321 -4.69 -0.82 -22.10
CA ALA A 321 -4.47 -1.21 -20.72
C ALA A 321 -5.77 -1.54 -19.97
N ALA A 322 -5.67 -2.34 -18.93
CA ALA A 322 -6.73 -2.47 -17.92
C ALA A 322 -6.62 -1.28 -16.95
N ILE A 323 -7.68 -0.50 -16.83
CA ILE A 323 -7.79 0.56 -15.84
C ILE A 323 -8.56 0.02 -14.63
N VAL A 324 -7.99 0.14 -13.47
CA VAL A 324 -8.59 -0.33 -12.21
C VAL A 324 -8.72 0.87 -11.27
N LEU A 325 -9.94 1.24 -10.94
CA LEU A 325 -10.22 2.20 -9.89
C LEU A 325 -10.25 1.44 -8.56
N ALA A 326 -9.38 1.81 -7.66
CA ALA A 326 -9.30 1.22 -6.32
C ALA A 326 -9.65 2.26 -5.27
N SER A 327 -10.80 2.08 -4.61
CA SER A 327 -11.34 3.05 -3.66
C SER A 327 -11.79 2.41 -2.35
N CYS A 328 -11.64 3.15 -1.25
CA CYS A 328 -12.24 2.84 0.04
C CYS A 328 -12.89 4.12 0.60
N SER A 329 -13.91 3.97 1.44
CA SER A 329 -14.48 5.11 2.15
C SER A 329 -13.45 5.77 3.07
N ASP A 330 -13.47 7.09 3.12
CA ASP A 330 -12.90 7.81 4.24
C ASP A 330 -13.50 7.35 5.57
N THR A 331 -12.70 7.43 6.61
CA THR A 331 -13.14 7.27 8.00
C THR A 331 -13.16 8.64 8.69
N GLU A 332 -13.45 8.69 9.98
CA GLU A 332 -13.37 9.95 10.73
C GLU A 332 -11.99 10.61 10.68
N THR A 333 -10.92 9.85 10.44
CA THR A 333 -9.55 10.38 10.51
C THR A 333 -8.61 9.84 9.45
N THR A 334 -9.02 8.91 8.63
CA THR A 334 -8.12 8.25 7.66
C THR A 334 -8.68 8.33 6.25
N PHE A 335 -7.86 8.83 5.33
CA PHE A 335 -8.16 8.91 3.90
C PHE A 335 -8.32 7.53 3.29
N GLY A 336 -9.45 7.30 2.62
CA GLY A 336 -9.82 6.03 2.00
C GLY A 336 -8.85 5.58 0.93
N GLY A 337 -8.31 6.51 0.14
CA GLY A 337 -7.30 6.23 -0.87
C GLY A 337 -6.01 5.64 -0.28
N LEU A 338 -5.59 6.10 0.91
CA LEU A 338 -4.42 5.49 1.58
C LEU A 338 -4.71 4.06 2.03
N ILE A 339 -5.93 3.79 2.52
CA ILE A 339 -6.35 2.42 2.88
C ILE A 339 -6.33 1.52 1.63
N ALA A 340 -6.88 2.00 0.52
CA ALA A 340 -6.89 1.25 -0.74
C ALA A 340 -5.48 0.92 -1.23
N LEU A 341 -4.57 1.90 -1.23
CA LEU A 341 -3.18 1.72 -1.62
C LEU A 341 -2.44 0.72 -0.72
N GLN A 342 -2.60 0.83 0.60
CA GLN A 342 -1.98 -0.09 1.56
C GLN A 342 -2.46 -1.53 1.35
N ASN A 343 -3.75 -1.72 1.14
CA ASN A 343 -4.31 -3.04 0.90
C ASN A 343 -3.79 -3.65 -0.40
N LEU A 344 -3.71 -2.87 -1.48
CA LEU A 344 -3.17 -3.32 -2.77
C LEU A 344 -1.70 -3.76 -2.69
N LEU A 345 -0.85 -2.98 -2.04
CA LEU A 345 0.57 -3.29 -1.92
C LEU A 345 0.83 -4.49 -0.99
N ASN A 346 -0.05 -4.71 0.00
CA ASN A 346 0.10 -5.82 0.94
C ASN A 346 -0.68 -7.08 0.52
N GLU A 347 -1.30 -7.12 -0.67
CA GLU A 347 -1.90 -8.35 -1.19
C GLU A 347 -0.87 -9.48 -1.33
N SER A 348 -1.32 -10.72 -1.15
CA SER A 348 -0.48 -11.91 -1.31
C SER A 348 -0.05 -12.21 -2.74
N SER A 349 -0.70 -11.55 -3.72
CA SER A 349 -0.38 -11.61 -5.15
C SER A 349 0.64 -10.53 -5.54
N THR A 350 1.12 -10.58 -6.76
CA THR A 350 1.98 -9.52 -7.30
C THR A 350 1.15 -8.23 -7.43
N PRO A 351 1.54 -7.10 -6.78
CA PRO A 351 0.80 -5.85 -6.89
C PRO A 351 0.79 -5.31 -8.33
N PRO A 352 -0.13 -4.40 -8.69
CA PRO A 352 -0.14 -3.76 -10.00
C PRO A 352 1.21 -3.05 -10.26
N ALA A 353 1.60 -2.93 -11.53
CA ALA A 353 2.88 -2.31 -11.87
C ALA A 353 2.84 -0.78 -11.86
N LEU A 354 1.66 -0.18 -11.96
CA LEU A 354 1.47 1.26 -12.15
C LEU A 354 0.31 1.73 -11.29
N VAL A 355 0.56 2.81 -10.54
CA VAL A 355 -0.41 3.49 -9.67
C VAL A 355 -0.40 4.97 -9.98
N SER A 356 -1.58 5.61 -10.11
CA SER A 356 -1.78 7.06 -10.17
C SER A 356 -2.55 7.52 -8.95
N ILE A 357 -2.16 8.67 -8.38
CA ILE A 357 -2.80 9.32 -7.23
C ILE A 357 -2.97 10.79 -7.55
N SER A 358 -4.21 11.25 -7.58
CA SER A 358 -4.57 12.63 -7.95
C SER A 358 -5.04 13.46 -6.76
N TYR A 359 -4.56 13.13 -5.57
CA TYR A 359 -4.84 13.81 -4.30
C TYR A 359 -3.59 14.40 -3.67
N GLY A 360 -3.77 15.42 -2.85
CA GLY A 360 -2.67 16.04 -2.14
C GLY A 360 -3.05 16.75 -0.86
N GLU A 361 -2.03 17.04 -0.07
CA GLU A 361 -2.07 17.86 1.15
C GLU A 361 -0.68 18.43 1.37
N CYS A 362 -0.58 19.64 1.86
CA CYS A 362 0.70 20.31 2.13
C CYS A 362 1.53 19.56 3.18
N GLU A 363 2.86 19.43 2.98
CA GLU A 363 3.76 18.76 3.95
C GLU A 363 3.62 19.28 5.38
N ALA A 364 3.53 20.62 5.55
CA ALA A 364 3.47 21.27 6.86
C ALA A 364 2.10 21.11 7.55
N GLU A 365 1.08 20.73 6.81
CA GLU A 365 -0.28 20.47 7.30
C GLU A 365 -0.55 19.00 7.47
N ASN A 366 -0.07 18.15 6.56
CA ASN A 366 -0.21 16.70 6.62
C ASN A 366 0.46 16.10 7.88
N GLY A 367 1.58 16.68 8.32
CA GLY A 367 2.28 16.30 9.54
C GLY A 367 3.27 15.15 9.38
N ALA A 368 4.22 15.06 10.29
CA ALA A 368 5.37 14.16 10.18
C ALA A 368 5.01 12.66 10.09
N SER A 369 3.96 12.21 10.78
CA SER A 369 3.54 10.79 10.76
C SER A 369 2.91 10.39 9.44
N SER A 370 2.03 11.25 8.90
CA SER A 370 1.38 11.00 7.63
C SER A 370 2.40 11.06 6.50
N ASN A 371 3.29 12.07 6.50
CA ASN A 371 4.41 12.16 5.56
C ASN A 371 5.28 10.89 5.59
N ALA A 372 5.60 10.37 6.79
CA ALA A 372 6.35 9.14 6.96
C ALA A 372 5.59 7.91 6.43
N SER A 373 4.26 7.90 6.53
CA SER A 373 3.42 6.81 6.00
C SER A 373 3.48 6.76 4.48
N TYR A 374 3.27 7.89 3.79
CA TYR A 374 3.41 7.94 2.33
C TYR A 374 4.82 7.55 1.86
N ASN A 375 5.85 8.10 2.51
CA ASN A 375 7.23 7.73 2.18
C ASN A 375 7.51 6.24 2.35
N SER A 376 7.05 5.63 3.46
CA SER A 376 7.20 4.19 3.71
C SER A 376 6.43 3.33 2.71
N THR A 377 5.23 3.76 2.34
CA THR A 377 4.37 3.10 1.36
C THR A 377 5.03 3.09 -0.02
N TYR A 378 5.56 4.23 -0.45
CA TYR A 378 6.22 4.32 -1.76
C TYR A 378 7.60 3.65 -1.79
N GLN A 379 8.31 3.57 -0.64
CA GLN A 379 9.49 2.71 -0.52
C GLN A 379 9.14 1.24 -0.74
N GLN A 380 8.05 0.77 -0.14
CA GLN A 380 7.54 -0.59 -0.37
C GLN A 380 7.19 -0.77 -1.85
N ALA A 381 6.38 0.12 -2.44
CA ALA A 381 6.01 0.10 -3.85
C ALA A 381 7.24 0.02 -4.77
N ALA A 382 8.26 0.84 -4.54
CA ALA A 382 9.51 0.83 -5.30
C ALA A 382 10.25 -0.51 -5.21
N THR A 383 10.25 -1.17 -4.03
CA THR A 383 10.86 -2.51 -3.90
C THR A 383 10.05 -3.63 -4.53
N GLU A 384 8.76 -3.45 -4.70
CA GLU A 384 7.84 -4.40 -5.36
C GLU A 384 7.74 -4.19 -6.88
N GLY A 385 8.49 -3.22 -7.39
CA GLY A 385 8.50 -2.89 -8.82
C GLY A 385 7.28 -2.09 -9.26
N VAL A 386 6.61 -1.39 -8.35
CA VAL A 386 5.47 -0.52 -8.63
C VAL A 386 5.95 0.90 -8.91
N SER A 387 5.53 1.47 -10.03
CA SER A 387 5.73 2.89 -10.34
C SER A 387 4.54 3.67 -9.81
N VAL A 388 4.79 4.65 -8.95
CA VAL A 388 3.76 5.51 -8.35
C VAL A 388 3.86 6.91 -8.99
N PHE A 389 2.79 7.36 -9.63
CA PHE A 389 2.65 8.70 -10.20
C PHE A 389 1.73 9.51 -9.30
N VAL A 390 2.12 10.73 -9.00
CA VAL A 390 1.35 11.60 -8.09
C VAL A 390 1.28 13.00 -8.67
N SER A 391 0.08 13.56 -8.70
CA SER A 391 -0.17 14.95 -9.06
C SER A 391 0.63 15.88 -8.16
N SER A 392 1.39 16.82 -8.74
CA SER A 392 2.26 17.70 -7.94
C SER A 392 1.49 18.75 -7.13
N GLY A 393 0.26 19.03 -7.54
CA GLY A 393 -0.63 20.04 -6.96
C GLY A 393 -1.03 21.12 -7.96
N ASP A 394 -2.01 21.91 -7.57
CA ASP A 394 -2.67 22.91 -8.41
C ASP A 394 -2.54 24.34 -7.83
N GLU A 395 -1.57 24.59 -6.95
CA GLU A 395 -1.42 25.80 -6.16
C GLU A 395 -0.01 26.42 -6.25
N SER A 396 0.71 26.22 -7.35
CA SER A 396 2.10 26.73 -7.46
C SER A 396 3.01 26.14 -6.36
N ALA A 397 3.92 26.93 -5.83
CA ALA A 397 4.68 26.64 -4.63
C ALA A 397 3.91 27.00 -3.34
N ALA A 398 2.60 27.13 -3.38
CA ALA A 398 1.75 27.54 -2.25
C ALA A 398 0.79 26.42 -1.80
N SER A 399 1.21 25.16 -1.81
CA SER A 399 0.34 24.01 -1.52
C SER A 399 -0.36 24.07 -0.15
N CYS A 400 0.14 24.85 0.81
CA CYS A 400 -0.57 25.09 2.08
C CYS A 400 -1.68 26.17 1.99
N ASP A 401 -1.95 26.68 0.82
CA ASP A 401 -3.03 27.63 0.52
C ASP A 401 -3.95 27.07 -0.59
N ALA A 402 -4.23 25.78 -0.53
CA ALA A 402 -5.10 25.10 -1.48
C ALA A 402 -6.49 25.76 -1.54
N ASP A 403 -7.06 25.84 -2.76
CA ASP A 403 -8.40 26.40 -3.02
C ASP A 403 -8.64 27.82 -2.48
N THR A 404 -7.59 28.61 -2.37
CA THR A 404 -7.68 30.00 -1.92
C THR A 404 -7.46 30.98 -3.06
N SER A 405 -7.90 32.21 -2.86
CA SER A 405 -7.66 33.27 -3.83
C SER A 405 -6.27 33.89 -3.74
N ASN A 406 -5.50 33.60 -2.68
CA ASN A 406 -4.17 34.16 -2.49
C ASN A 406 -3.35 33.37 -1.47
N ALA A 407 -2.05 33.23 -1.71
CA ALA A 407 -1.14 32.58 -0.79
C ALA A 407 -0.90 33.41 0.47
N THR A 408 -0.87 32.74 1.63
CA THR A 408 -0.65 33.35 2.95
C THR A 408 0.41 32.62 3.77
N HIS A 409 0.67 31.33 3.48
CA HIS A 409 1.58 30.47 4.23
C HIS A 409 2.99 30.39 3.62
N GLY A 410 3.19 31.03 2.45
CA GLY A 410 4.46 31.03 1.77
C GLY A 410 4.74 29.77 0.96
N ILE A 411 6.03 29.43 0.80
CA ILE A 411 6.44 28.29 -0.01
C ILE A 411 6.24 26.98 0.75
N GLY A 412 5.53 26.05 0.13
CA GLY A 412 5.28 24.68 0.58
C GLY A 412 4.86 23.82 -0.60
N VAL A 413 5.02 22.51 -0.46
CA VAL A 413 4.73 21.51 -1.52
C VAL A 413 3.83 20.40 -1.01
N SER A 414 3.20 19.66 -1.93
CA SER A 414 2.37 18.49 -1.62
C SER A 414 3.20 17.36 -1.00
N ALA A 415 2.78 16.88 0.16
CA ALA A 415 3.38 15.75 0.86
C ALA A 415 3.29 14.43 0.09
N PHE A 416 2.22 14.27 -0.70
CA PHE A 416 1.98 13.05 -1.46
C PHE A 416 2.97 12.93 -2.62
N ALA A 417 3.33 14.06 -3.23
CA ALA A 417 4.23 14.11 -4.38
C ALA A 417 5.70 14.27 -4.02
N SER A 418 6.02 14.76 -2.81
CA SER A 418 7.38 15.18 -2.44
C SER A 418 8.35 14.06 -2.11
N THR A 419 7.91 12.78 -2.04
CA THR A 419 8.83 11.71 -1.66
C THR A 419 9.82 11.35 -2.79
N PRO A 420 11.00 10.80 -2.48
CA PRO A 420 11.96 10.35 -3.50
C PRO A 420 11.52 9.08 -4.28
N TYR A 421 10.39 8.47 -3.92
CA TYR A 421 10.01 7.13 -4.40
C TYR A 421 8.78 7.12 -5.31
N ASN A 422 8.26 8.28 -5.66
CA ASN A 422 7.20 8.50 -6.64
C ASN A 422 7.65 9.48 -7.73
N VAL A 423 6.95 9.49 -8.85
CA VAL A 423 7.06 10.54 -9.87
C VAL A 423 6.07 11.65 -9.53
N ALA A 424 6.56 12.84 -9.27
CA ALA A 424 5.75 14.04 -9.14
C ALA A 424 5.46 14.61 -10.55
N VAL A 425 4.18 14.66 -10.94
CA VAL A 425 3.79 15.11 -12.28
C VAL A 425 3.15 16.50 -12.20
N GLY A 426 3.82 17.48 -12.81
CA GLY A 426 3.43 18.88 -12.84
C GLY A 426 2.50 19.23 -14.00
N GLY A 427 2.16 20.52 -14.10
CA GLY A 427 1.19 21.05 -15.05
C GLY A 427 1.75 22.11 -15.98
N THR A 428 1.44 22.00 -17.29
CA THR A 428 1.71 23.01 -18.33
C THR A 428 0.44 23.52 -18.97
N ASP A 429 0.54 24.61 -19.72
CA ASP A 429 -0.43 25.09 -20.71
C ASP A 429 0.26 25.27 -22.07
N PHE A 430 -0.51 25.47 -23.14
CA PHE A 430 0.05 25.74 -24.46
C PHE A 430 0.27 27.26 -24.66
N GLY A 431 1.45 27.61 -25.11
CA GLY A 431 1.87 28.99 -25.35
C GLY A 431 1.45 29.57 -26.71
N ASP A 432 0.75 28.82 -27.54
CA ASP A 432 0.39 29.23 -28.88
C ASP A 432 -0.67 30.35 -28.91
N THR A 433 -1.58 30.40 -27.92
CA THR A 433 -2.52 31.53 -27.78
C THR A 433 -1.78 32.80 -27.38
N PHE A 434 -0.87 32.74 -26.41
CA PHE A 434 0.01 33.87 -26.04
C PHE A 434 0.81 34.36 -27.23
N ALA A 435 1.39 33.45 -28.03
CA ALA A 435 2.19 33.77 -29.22
C ALA A 435 1.34 34.15 -30.43
N GLY A 436 0.02 34.02 -30.41
CA GLY A 436 -0.86 34.26 -31.56
C GLY A 436 -0.68 33.26 -32.72
N THR A 437 -0.26 32.03 -32.41
CA THR A 437 0.11 31.00 -33.40
C THR A 437 -0.83 29.82 -33.50
N ASN A 438 -2.03 29.88 -32.91
CA ASN A 438 -3.03 28.81 -32.87
C ASN A 438 -3.25 28.13 -34.21
N SER A 439 -3.37 28.91 -35.31
CA SER A 439 -3.57 28.37 -36.65
C SER A 439 -2.41 27.50 -37.17
N THR A 440 -1.23 27.61 -36.60
CA THR A 440 -0.07 26.75 -36.88
C THR A 440 -0.30 25.35 -36.32
N TYR A 441 -0.88 25.25 -35.12
CA TYR A 441 -0.94 24.03 -34.33
C TYR A 441 -2.31 23.33 -34.35
N TRP A 442 -3.39 24.06 -34.64
CA TRP A 442 -4.74 23.52 -34.67
C TRP A 442 -5.34 23.58 -36.09
N ASN A 443 -6.10 22.54 -36.44
CA ASN A 443 -6.93 22.52 -37.65
C ASN A 443 -8.20 23.35 -37.44
N ALA A 444 -8.71 23.93 -38.50
CA ALA A 444 -9.97 24.66 -38.45
C ALA A 444 -11.22 23.76 -38.32
N THR A 445 -11.06 22.45 -38.47
CA THR A 445 -12.11 21.47 -38.36
C THR A 445 -11.59 20.22 -37.65
N ASN A 446 -12.42 19.65 -36.80
CA ASN A 446 -12.09 18.44 -36.09
C ASN A 446 -12.16 17.19 -36.99
N THR A 447 -11.39 16.16 -36.62
CA THR A 447 -11.53 14.81 -37.20
C THR A 447 -12.84 14.15 -36.73
N SER A 448 -13.11 12.92 -37.18
CA SER A 448 -14.26 12.14 -36.69
C SER A 448 -14.14 11.71 -35.22
N THR A 449 -12.98 11.84 -34.66
CA THR A 449 -12.70 11.59 -33.22
C THR A 449 -12.42 12.90 -32.48
N TYR A 450 -12.88 14.02 -33.03
CA TYR A 450 -12.77 15.37 -32.50
C TYR A 450 -11.37 15.98 -32.43
N GLY A 451 -10.31 15.25 -32.78
CA GLY A 451 -8.95 15.75 -32.76
C GLY A 451 -8.72 16.87 -33.76
N SER A 452 -7.94 17.87 -33.40
CA SER A 452 -7.59 19.04 -34.20
C SER A 452 -6.11 19.43 -34.13
N ALA A 453 -5.34 18.93 -33.20
CA ALA A 453 -3.89 19.19 -33.11
C ALA A 453 -3.12 18.62 -34.30
N LYS A 454 -2.08 19.36 -34.76
CA LYS A 454 -1.25 19.00 -35.91
C LYS A 454 0.12 18.43 -35.53
N SER A 455 0.63 18.82 -34.41
CA SER A 455 1.98 18.48 -33.95
C SER A 455 2.15 18.80 -32.43
N TYR A 456 3.33 18.62 -31.89
CA TYR A 456 3.72 19.21 -30.63
C TYR A 456 3.49 20.72 -30.62
N ILE A 457 2.97 21.27 -29.54
CA ILE A 457 2.63 22.69 -29.35
C ILE A 457 3.60 23.24 -28.29
N PRO A 458 4.12 24.47 -28.44
CA PRO A 458 4.93 25.11 -27.42
C PRO A 458 4.21 25.11 -26.07
N GLU A 459 4.89 24.65 -25.00
CA GLU A 459 4.34 24.62 -23.66
C GLU A 459 4.96 25.68 -22.75
N ILE A 460 4.15 26.20 -21.85
CA ILE A 460 4.48 27.14 -20.78
C ILE A 460 3.99 26.53 -19.48
N PRO A 461 4.46 26.91 -18.27
CA PRO A 461 3.84 26.46 -17.02
C PRO A 461 2.36 26.86 -17.02
N TRP A 462 1.49 25.95 -16.55
CA TRP A 462 0.12 26.32 -16.23
C TRP A 462 0.11 27.31 -15.07
N ASN A 463 -0.48 28.50 -15.27
CA ASN A 463 -0.58 29.56 -14.29
C ASN A 463 -1.74 30.51 -14.63
N ASP A 464 -2.77 30.52 -13.80
CA ASP A 464 -3.97 31.34 -13.96
C ASP A 464 -3.91 32.63 -13.14
N SER A 465 -2.84 32.82 -12.35
CA SER A 465 -2.74 33.91 -11.39
C SER A 465 -2.38 35.24 -12.03
N CYS A 466 -2.84 36.33 -11.44
CA CYS A 466 -2.36 37.67 -11.78
C CYS A 466 -0.84 37.86 -11.58
N ALA A 467 -0.18 36.95 -10.85
CA ALA A 467 1.26 36.94 -10.69
C ALA A 467 2.01 36.34 -11.90
N SER A 468 1.31 35.66 -12.82
CA SER A 468 1.91 35.20 -14.08
C SER A 468 2.46 36.33 -14.90
N VAL A 469 3.77 36.28 -15.23
CA VAL A 469 4.41 37.31 -16.07
C VAL A 469 3.81 37.31 -17.47
N LEU A 470 3.39 36.14 -18.01
CA LEU A 470 2.84 36.05 -19.37
C LEU A 470 1.41 36.64 -19.44
N ILE A 471 0.58 36.44 -18.43
CA ILE A 471 -0.74 37.06 -18.34
C ILE A 471 -0.59 38.58 -18.20
N ALA A 472 0.30 39.05 -17.31
CA ALA A 472 0.54 40.45 -17.12
C ALA A 472 1.06 41.13 -18.41
N GLU A 473 1.99 40.50 -19.15
CA GLU A 473 2.49 40.98 -20.45
C GLU A 473 1.38 41.05 -21.50
N ALA A 474 0.53 40.02 -21.60
CA ALA A 474 -0.60 39.97 -22.51
C ALA A 474 -1.61 41.10 -22.24
N GLU A 475 -1.81 41.45 -20.97
CA GLU A 475 -2.67 42.56 -20.53
C GLU A 475 -1.96 43.93 -20.55
N GLY A 476 -0.72 43.98 -21.05
CA GLY A 476 0.07 45.22 -21.25
C GLY A 476 0.76 45.76 -19.99
N TYR A 477 0.97 44.94 -18.99
CA TYR A 477 1.68 45.29 -17.78
C TYR A 477 3.14 44.81 -17.83
N SER A 478 4.06 45.58 -17.31
CA SER A 478 5.49 45.26 -17.27
C SER A 478 5.91 44.61 -15.93
N GLN A 479 5.00 44.53 -14.94
CA GLN A 479 5.23 43.87 -13.67
C GLN A 479 3.90 43.42 -13.04
N THR A 480 3.97 42.41 -12.21
CA THR A 480 2.80 41.77 -11.55
C THR A 480 2.49 42.41 -10.19
N TYR A 481 3.46 42.89 -9.45
CA TYR A 481 3.40 43.40 -8.07
C TYR A 481 3.45 44.93 -7.94
N GLY A 482 3.19 45.42 -6.71
CA GLY A 482 3.16 46.83 -6.39
C GLY A 482 1.85 47.53 -6.79
N SER A 483 1.61 48.75 -6.32
CA SER A 483 0.33 49.47 -6.51
C SER A 483 -0.01 49.77 -7.99
N SER A 484 0.96 49.72 -8.91
CA SER A 484 0.77 49.82 -10.36
C SER A 484 0.94 48.49 -11.09
N GLY A 485 1.22 47.40 -10.38
CA GLY A 485 1.37 46.06 -10.96
C GLY A 485 0.04 45.42 -11.31
N PHE A 486 0.10 44.41 -12.15
CA PHE A 486 -1.10 43.73 -12.67
C PHE A 486 -2.04 43.23 -11.59
N CYS A 487 -1.53 42.53 -10.54
CA CYS A 487 -2.36 42.00 -9.46
C CYS A 487 -3.13 43.08 -8.66
N ASN A 488 -2.73 44.36 -8.75
CA ASN A 488 -3.42 45.46 -8.09
C ASN A 488 -4.19 46.35 -9.07
N SER A 489 -4.39 45.89 -10.31
CA SER A 489 -5.19 46.55 -11.34
C SER A 489 -6.63 46.01 -11.35
N THR A 490 -7.51 46.76 -12.06
CA THR A 490 -8.89 46.26 -12.28
C THR A 490 -8.91 45.00 -13.13
N ALA A 491 -8.07 44.91 -14.16
CA ALA A 491 -7.99 43.71 -15.00
C ALA A 491 -7.42 42.53 -14.19
N GLY A 492 -6.37 42.72 -13.44
CA GLY A 492 -5.75 41.67 -12.65
C GLY A 492 -6.63 41.14 -11.51
N SER A 493 -7.69 41.87 -11.11
CA SER A 493 -8.61 41.39 -10.05
C SER A 493 -9.43 40.15 -10.47
N GLU A 494 -9.51 39.85 -11.75
CA GLU A 494 -10.16 38.63 -12.27
C GLU A 494 -9.25 37.38 -12.21
N PHE A 495 -7.96 37.60 -12.01
CA PHE A 495 -6.90 36.60 -11.94
C PHE A 495 -6.32 36.40 -10.53
N VAL A 496 -7.01 36.90 -9.51
CA VAL A 496 -6.58 36.70 -8.11
C VAL A 496 -6.92 35.28 -7.67
N THR A 497 -5.97 34.36 -7.85
CA THR A 497 -6.09 32.92 -7.58
C THR A 497 -4.71 32.30 -7.30
N THR A 498 -4.69 31.16 -6.61
CA THR A 498 -3.51 30.31 -6.47
C THR A 498 -3.44 29.21 -7.54
N ALA A 499 -4.40 29.13 -8.47
CA ALA A 499 -4.46 28.09 -9.48
C ALA A 499 -3.27 28.12 -10.44
N SER A 500 -2.42 27.12 -10.36
CA SER A 500 -1.18 26.96 -11.14
C SER A 500 -0.62 25.55 -10.91
N GLY A 501 0.11 24.99 -11.86
CA GLY A 501 0.86 23.76 -11.64
C GLY A 501 1.85 23.92 -10.49
N SER A 502 1.93 22.92 -9.60
CA SER A 502 2.74 23.01 -8.38
C SER A 502 4.14 22.44 -8.52
N GLY A 503 5.07 23.08 -7.79
CA GLY A 503 6.44 22.63 -7.65
C GLY A 503 7.18 23.39 -6.55
N GLY A 504 8.39 22.95 -6.25
CA GLY A 504 9.21 23.54 -5.20
C GLY A 504 10.07 22.51 -4.46
N PRO A 505 10.90 22.95 -3.51
CA PRO A 505 11.69 22.06 -2.66
C PRO A 505 10.85 21.48 -1.53
N SER A 506 11.01 20.19 -1.21
CA SER A 506 10.49 19.58 0.02
C SER A 506 11.04 20.35 1.24
N GLY A 507 10.16 20.80 2.11
CA GLY A 507 10.52 21.71 3.19
C GLY A 507 10.12 21.26 4.59
N CYS A 508 9.01 20.51 4.74
CA CYS A 508 8.47 20.08 6.03
C CYS A 508 7.99 18.63 6.05
N ALA A 509 8.71 17.75 5.38
CA ALA A 509 8.47 16.33 5.38
C ALA A 509 8.62 15.71 6.77
N THR A 510 9.49 16.27 7.60
CA THR A 510 9.74 15.86 8.98
C THR A 510 9.80 17.08 9.90
N GLY A 511 9.71 16.85 11.20
CA GLY A 511 9.71 17.92 12.19
C GLY A 511 8.33 18.54 12.37
N SER A 512 8.29 19.78 12.88
CA SER A 512 7.05 20.50 13.16
C SER A 512 7.19 21.99 12.82
N PRO A 513 6.22 22.58 12.12
CA PRO A 513 6.23 24.01 11.85
C PRO A 513 5.99 24.80 13.15
N SER A 514 6.74 25.91 13.33
CA SER A 514 6.50 26.85 14.45
C SER A 514 5.36 27.83 14.17
N VAL A 515 5.06 28.01 12.89
CA VAL A 515 3.91 28.78 12.40
C VAL A 515 3.07 27.82 11.54
N SER A 516 1.78 27.80 11.84
CA SER A 516 0.80 26.93 11.19
C SER A 516 0.85 27.00 9.66
N GLY A 517 0.98 25.86 8.97
CA GLY A 517 1.01 25.81 7.51
C GLY A 517 2.26 26.44 6.87
N VAL A 518 3.22 26.91 7.65
CA VAL A 518 4.43 27.59 7.16
C VAL A 518 5.65 26.72 7.40
N VAL A 519 6.45 26.47 6.38
CA VAL A 519 7.74 25.80 6.51
C VAL A 519 8.64 26.59 7.46
N SER A 520 8.76 26.13 8.70
CA SER A 520 9.42 26.86 9.80
C SER A 520 9.75 25.89 10.94
N GLY A 521 10.30 26.40 12.05
CA GLY A 521 10.53 25.62 13.28
C GLY A 521 11.57 24.52 13.09
N THR A 522 11.19 23.28 13.30
CA THR A 522 12.04 22.08 13.12
C THR A 522 11.79 21.36 11.80
N CYS A 523 10.99 21.94 10.91
CA CYS A 523 10.72 21.39 9.58
C CYS A 523 12.02 21.06 8.83
N ALA A 524 12.03 19.90 8.17
CA ALA A 524 13.08 19.50 7.25
C ALA A 524 12.47 18.67 6.11
N GLY A 525 12.90 18.94 4.89
CA GLY A 525 12.47 18.22 3.70
C GLY A 525 13.11 16.83 3.57
N TRP A 526 12.59 16.02 2.65
CA TRP A 526 13.25 14.79 2.25
C TRP A 526 14.62 15.05 1.64
N SER A 527 15.58 14.18 1.90
CA SER A 527 16.92 14.30 1.30
C SER A 527 16.85 14.12 -0.22
N LYS A 528 17.59 14.96 -0.95
CA LYS A 528 17.72 14.85 -2.40
C LYS A 528 18.30 13.50 -2.80
N PRO A 529 17.61 12.72 -3.65
CA PRO A 529 18.14 11.47 -4.16
C PRO A 529 19.31 11.72 -5.11
N SER A 530 20.24 10.78 -5.18
CA SER A 530 21.47 10.89 -5.98
C SER A 530 21.23 11.07 -7.49
N TRP A 531 20.12 10.52 -7.97
CA TRP A 531 19.72 10.62 -9.37
C TRP A 531 19.14 12.00 -9.74
N GLN A 532 18.64 12.79 -8.76
CA GLN A 532 18.10 14.13 -8.99
C GLN A 532 19.24 15.14 -9.14
N SER A 533 20.01 14.99 -10.22
CA SER A 533 21.14 15.85 -10.55
C SER A 533 21.14 16.12 -12.06
N LEU A 534 20.65 17.27 -12.45
CA LEU A 534 20.51 17.71 -13.84
C LEU A 534 20.88 19.19 -13.92
N VAL A 535 21.26 19.69 -15.11
CA VAL A 535 21.45 21.12 -15.35
C VAL A 535 20.15 21.86 -14.99
N GLY A 536 20.25 22.94 -14.24
CA GLY A 536 19.10 23.71 -13.69
C GLY A 536 18.67 23.28 -12.29
N ASN A 537 18.82 22.00 -11.91
CA ASN A 537 18.43 21.52 -10.59
C ASN A 537 19.37 22.07 -9.49
N PRO A 538 18.83 22.71 -8.44
CA PRO A 538 19.65 23.32 -7.40
C PRO A 538 20.36 22.28 -6.51
N ALA A 539 21.54 22.63 -6.01
CA ALA A 539 22.31 21.77 -5.10
C ALA A 539 21.97 22.11 -3.63
N ASP A 540 20.71 22.11 -3.26
CA ASP A 540 20.18 22.47 -1.94
C ASP A 540 20.10 21.30 -0.94
N GLY A 541 20.22 20.05 -1.45
CA GLY A 541 20.25 18.83 -0.64
C GLY A 541 18.89 18.29 -0.23
N VAL A 542 17.79 18.88 -0.71
CA VAL A 542 16.43 18.40 -0.51
C VAL A 542 15.80 17.92 -1.81
N ARG A 543 14.80 17.05 -1.74
CA ARG A 543 14.02 16.59 -2.87
C ARG A 543 13.26 17.75 -3.50
N ASP A 544 13.37 17.90 -4.82
CA ASP A 544 12.68 18.91 -5.61
C ASP A 544 11.59 18.31 -6.49
N MET A 545 10.54 19.05 -6.73
CA MET A 545 9.43 18.64 -7.60
C MET A 545 8.96 19.81 -8.50
N PRO A 546 8.27 19.50 -9.63
CA PRO A 546 7.93 18.18 -10.14
C PRO A 546 9.13 17.46 -10.81
N ASP A 547 8.95 16.18 -11.18
CA ASP A 547 9.93 15.45 -11.99
C ASP A 547 9.74 15.73 -13.47
N VAL A 548 8.50 15.61 -13.95
CA VAL A 548 8.06 15.87 -15.34
C VAL A 548 6.73 16.59 -15.29
N SER A 549 6.35 17.24 -16.39
CA SER A 549 5.05 17.92 -16.52
C SER A 549 4.36 17.56 -17.80
N LEU A 550 3.03 17.68 -17.82
CA LEU A 550 2.19 17.56 -19.00
C LEU A 550 1.11 18.63 -18.95
N PHE A 551 0.38 18.80 -20.07
CA PHE A 551 -0.74 19.74 -20.13
C PHE A 551 -1.75 19.46 -19.00
N ALA A 552 -2.12 20.54 -18.28
CA ALA A 552 -2.98 20.52 -17.12
C ALA A 552 -3.91 21.76 -17.01
N ALA A 553 -3.89 22.63 -18.01
CA ALA A 553 -4.60 23.90 -17.92
C ALA A 553 -6.12 23.75 -17.98
N ASN A 554 -6.84 24.72 -17.37
CA ASN A 554 -8.29 24.72 -17.21
C ASN A 554 -9.03 25.79 -18.05
N GLY A 555 -8.37 26.39 -19.05
CA GLY A 555 -9.02 27.20 -20.06
C GLY A 555 -8.69 28.70 -20.07
N VAL A 556 -7.76 29.22 -19.24
CA VAL A 556 -7.39 30.65 -19.25
C VAL A 556 -6.82 31.07 -20.62
N TRP A 557 -5.93 30.29 -21.22
CA TRP A 557 -5.44 30.48 -22.57
C TRP A 557 -6.28 29.82 -23.65
N GLY A 558 -7.49 29.26 -23.29
CA GLY A 558 -8.40 28.62 -24.20
C GLY A 558 -8.23 27.11 -24.35
N HIS A 559 -7.35 26.49 -23.61
CA HIS A 559 -7.07 25.06 -23.64
C HIS A 559 -7.58 24.37 -22.35
N TYR A 560 -8.24 23.20 -22.48
CA TYR A 560 -8.76 22.43 -21.37
C TYR A 560 -9.03 20.99 -21.79
N TYR A 561 -9.22 20.10 -20.83
CA TYR A 561 -9.68 18.74 -21.08
C TYR A 561 -11.20 18.60 -20.99
N PRO A 562 -11.90 18.05 -21.98
CA PRO A 562 -13.29 17.61 -21.87
C PRO A 562 -13.33 16.18 -21.32
N PHE A 563 -14.21 15.88 -20.39
CA PHE A 563 -14.40 14.54 -19.87
C PHE A 563 -15.88 14.18 -19.72
N CYS A 564 -16.19 12.87 -19.83
CA CYS A 564 -17.54 12.35 -19.78
C CYS A 564 -17.95 12.10 -18.33
N PHE A 565 -18.63 13.07 -17.72
CA PHE A 565 -19.09 13.02 -16.36
C PHE A 565 -20.60 13.27 -16.30
N SER A 566 -21.40 12.21 -16.03
CA SER A 566 -22.86 12.27 -16.13
C SER A 566 -23.59 12.66 -14.85
N ASP A 567 -22.90 12.84 -13.71
CA ASP A 567 -23.55 13.36 -12.50
C ASP A 567 -23.86 14.86 -12.60
N VAL A 568 -25.10 15.15 -13.02
CA VAL A 568 -25.59 16.53 -13.14
C VAL A 568 -25.65 17.24 -11.77
N SER A 569 -25.79 16.50 -10.67
CA SER A 569 -25.84 17.08 -9.32
C SER A 569 -24.50 17.61 -8.85
N ALA A 570 -23.41 17.04 -9.36
CA ALA A 570 -22.04 17.45 -9.10
C ALA A 570 -21.43 18.32 -10.24
N GLY A 571 -22.25 18.85 -11.15
CA GLY A 571 -21.80 19.73 -12.21
C GLY A 571 -21.52 19.03 -13.55
N GLY A 572 -21.82 17.76 -13.67
CA GLY A 572 -21.72 16.97 -14.88
C GLY A 572 -22.77 17.27 -15.94
N ALA A 573 -22.62 16.63 -17.10
CA ALA A 573 -23.57 16.70 -18.21
C ALA A 573 -23.76 15.32 -18.82
N SER A 574 -24.91 15.12 -19.52
CA SER A 574 -25.17 13.83 -20.18
C SER A 574 -24.09 13.48 -21.21
N CYS A 575 -23.45 12.34 -21.03
CA CYS A 575 -22.45 11.80 -21.99
C CYS A 575 -23.05 11.38 -23.35
N SER A 576 -24.36 11.51 -23.53
CA SER A 576 -25.02 11.38 -24.87
C SER A 576 -25.00 12.67 -25.68
N LEU A 577 -24.62 13.80 -25.05
CA LEU A 577 -24.40 15.07 -25.72
C LEU A 577 -23.06 15.06 -26.49
N PRO A 578 -22.87 15.97 -27.48
CA PRO A 578 -21.57 16.17 -28.10
C PRO A 578 -20.50 16.60 -27.07
N PRO A 579 -19.22 16.26 -27.26
CA PRO A 579 -18.16 16.55 -26.25
C PRO A 579 -17.94 18.03 -25.97
N ASP A 580 -18.37 18.94 -26.81
CA ASP A 580 -18.35 20.39 -26.59
C ASP A 580 -19.41 20.87 -25.58
N GLU A 581 -20.35 19.98 -25.21
CA GLU A 581 -21.35 20.20 -24.17
C GLU A 581 -21.00 19.47 -22.85
N TRP A 582 -19.89 18.73 -22.84
CA TRP A 582 -19.40 18.06 -21.63
C TRP A 582 -18.69 19.02 -20.68
N PRO A 583 -18.55 18.67 -19.39
CA PRO A 583 -17.70 19.41 -18.48
C PRO A 583 -16.28 19.52 -19.03
N GLY A 584 -15.62 20.64 -18.77
CA GLY A 584 -14.23 20.87 -19.08
C GLY A 584 -13.46 21.19 -17.81
N ALA A 585 -12.22 20.73 -17.72
CA ALA A 585 -11.36 20.94 -16.56
C ALA A 585 -9.88 20.96 -16.94
N GLY A 586 -9.06 21.28 -15.95
CA GLY A 586 -7.63 21.07 -15.89
C GLY A 586 -7.25 20.57 -14.50
N GLY A 587 -5.98 20.71 -14.15
CA GLY A 587 -5.38 20.21 -12.92
C GLY A 587 -4.32 19.17 -13.21
N THR A 588 -3.38 19.03 -12.28
CA THR A 588 -2.35 18.00 -12.35
C THR A 588 -2.94 16.58 -12.23
N SER A 589 -4.20 16.47 -11.83
CA SER A 589 -5.02 15.25 -11.91
C SER A 589 -5.14 14.65 -13.31
N PHE A 590 -5.04 15.45 -14.37
CA PHE A 590 -4.98 14.90 -15.74
C PHE A 590 -3.58 14.44 -16.10
N SER A 591 -2.55 15.18 -15.69
CA SER A 591 -1.16 14.88 -16.08
C SER A 591 -0.63 13.60 -15.44
N SER A 592 -0.99 13.32 -14.18
CA SER A 592 -0.54 12.12 -13.47
C SER A 592 -1.02 10.81 -14.12
N PRO A 593 -2.32 10.57 -14.37
CA PRO A 593 -2.81 9.35 -14.99
C PRO A 593 -2.37 9.22 -16.46
N ILE A 594 -2.19 10.35 -17.18
CA ILE A 594 -1.61 10.34 -18.53
C ILE A 594 -0.18 9.83 -18.48
N MET A 595 0.64 10.33 -17.53
CA MET A 595 2.03 9.90 -17.41
C MET A 595 2.14 8.43 -16.96
N ALA A 596 1.24 7.96 -16.07
CA ALA A 596 1.12 6.54 -15.71
C ALA A 596 0.76 5.68 -16.95
N GLY A 597 -0.12 6.18 -17.82
CA GLY A 597 -0.44 5.57 -19.11
C GLY A 597 0.77 5.52 -20.05
N ILE A 598 1.56 6.58 -20.15
CA ILE A 598 2.80 6.59 -20.96
C ILE A 598 3.80 5.55 -20.40
N GLN A 599 3.94 5.44 -19.07
CA GLN A 599 4.78 4.41 -18.45
C GLN A 599 4.26 2.99 -18.74
N ALA A 600 2.94 2.79 -18.90
CA ALA A 600 2.41 1.51 -19.34
C ALA A 600 2.92 1.10 -20.74
N LEU A 601 3.12 2.06 -21.63
CA LEU A 601 3.73 1.81 -22.94
C LEU A 601 5.20 1.43 -22.81
N VAL A 602 5.93 2.06 -21.89
CA VAL A 602 7.32 1.69 -21.55
C VAL A 602 7.35 0.25 -21.06
N ASN A 603 6.52 -0.10 -20.05
CA ASN A 603 6.47 -1.44 -19.47
C ASN A 603 6.09 -2.50 -20.52
N GLN A 604 5.12 -2.20 -21.38
CA GLN A 604 4.75 -3.10 -22.50
C GLN A 604 5.94 -3.36 -23.41
N LYS A 605 6.68 -2.31 -23.80
CA LYS A 605 7.83 -2.46 -24.69
C LYS A 605 9.00 -3.14 -24.01
N ALA A 606 9.28 -2.83 -22.75
CA ALA A 606 10.31 -3.49 -21.96
C ALA A 606 9.97 -4.96 -21.64
N GLY A 607 8.68 -5.31 -21.64
CA GLY A 607 8.18 -6.65 -21.28
C GLY A 607 8.20 -6.94 -19.79
N GLU A 608 8.45 -5.93 -18.95
CA GLU A 608 8.53 -6.05 -17.50
C GLU A 608 8.20 -4.71 -16.80
N ARG A 609 7.88 -4.77 -15.50
CA ARG A 609 7.69 -3.59 -14.66
C ARG A 609 9.01 -2.89 -14.37
N GLN A 610 8.98 -1.57 -14.15
CA GLN A 610 10.18 -0.76 -14.03
C GLN A 610 10.45 -0.22 -12.61
N GLY A 611 9.50 -0.36 -11.67
CA GLY A 611 9.60 0.23 -10.34
C GLY A 611 9.59 1.76 -10.39
N ASN A 612 10.35 2.43 -9.53
CA ASN A 612 10.48 3.89 -9.61
C ASN A 612 11.24 4.31 -10.87
N PRO A 613 10.60 4.98 -11.85
CA PRO A 613 11.22 5.29 -13.14
C PRO A 613 12.11 6.54 -13.10
N ASN A 614 12.06 7.35 -12.03
CA ASN A 614 12.81 8.61 -11.94
C ASN A 614 14.30 8.49 -12.23
N PRO A 615 15.05 7.48 -11.70
CA PRO A 615 16.47 7.33 -12.03
C PRO A 615 16.71 7.25 -13.55
N THR A 616 15.80 6.61 -14.29
CA THR A 616 15.89 6.50 -15.76
C THR A 616 15.50 7.80 -16.44
N TYR A 617 14.41 8.48 -16.02
CA TYR A 617 14.04 9.79 -16.57
C TYR A 617 15.18 10.79 -16.45
N TYR A 618 15.75 10.94 -15.25
CA TYR A 618 16.87 11.85 -15.02
C TYR A 618 18.14 11.44 -15.79
N SER A 619 18.41 10.15 -15.95
CA SER A 619 19.54 9.66 -16.75
C SER A 619 19.38 10.00 -18.24
N LEU A 620 18.19 9.81 -18.80
CA LEU A 620 17.88 10.16 -20.18
C LEU A 620 17.96 11.67 -20.39
N ALA A 621 17.37 12.46 -19.49
CA ALA A 621 17.44 13.92 -19.54
C ALA A 621 18.88 14.44 -19.39
N ALA A 622 19.69 13.87 -18.50
CA ALA A 622 21.11 14.23 -18.37
C ALA A 622 21.90 13.93 -19.64
N SER A 623 21.57 12.83 -20.32
CA SER A 623 22.19 12.50 -21.60
C SER A 623 21.77 13.44 -22.72
N GLU A 624 20.54 13.94 -22.70
CA GLU A 624 19.99 14.88 -23.69
C GLU A 624 20.45 16.31 -23.43
N TYR A 625 20.28 16.81 -22.22
CA TYR A 625 20.56 18.22 -21.88
C TYR A 625 22.07 18.51 -21.66
N GLY A 626 22.85 17.49 -21.32
CA GLY A 626 24.27 17.65 -21.01
C GLY A 626 24.49 18.66 -19.86
N ALA A 627 25.59 19.42 -19.94
CA ALA A 627 25.96 20.39 -18.90
C ALA A 627 25.38 21.80 -19.10
N SER A 628 24.71 22.10 -20.21
CA SER A 628 24.27 23.46 -20.58
C SER A 628 22.83 23.55 -21.10
N GLY A 629 22.07 22.46 -21.09
CA GLY A 629 20.79 22.33 -21.76
C GLY A 629 20.94 22.07 -23.27
N ASP A 630 19.85 21.64 -23.90
CA ASP A 630 19.78 21.45 -25.36
C ASP A 630 18.72 22.37 -25.97
N SER A 631 19.17 23.50 -26.51
CA SER A 631 18.26 24.48 -27.14
C SER A 631 17.48 23.93 -28.33
N SER A 632 17.88 22.79 -28.93
CA SER A 632 17.10 22.13 -30.00
C SER A 632 15.88 21.39 -29.45
N CYS A 633 15.83 21.13 -28.12
CA CYS A 633 14.72 20.51 -27.43
C CYS A 633 13.89 21.52 -26.60
N SER A 634 14.10 22.83 -26.77
CA SER A 634 13.24 23.82 -26.12
C SER A 634 11.80 23.73 -26.61
N SER A 635 10.83 23.72 -25.68
CA SER A 635 9.40 23.68 -25.99
C SER A 635 8.94 24.85 -26.85
N THR A 636 9.60 26.00 -26.74
CA THR A 636 9.29 27.20 -27.52
C THR A 636 9.43 27.00 -29.03
N LEU A 637 10.16 26.00 -29.47
CA LEU A 637 10.30 25.63 -30.88
C LEU A 637 9.04 24.94 -31.46
N GLY A 638 8.17 24.39 -30.63
CA GLY A 638 6.97 23.68 -31.04
C GLY A 638 7.27 22.58 -32.07
N ASN A 639 6.62 22.64 -33.25
CA ASN A 639 6.82 21.66 -34.30
C ASN A 639 8.23 21.70 -34.97
N ALA A 640 9.07 22.67 -34.65
CA ALA A 640 10.46 22.75 -35.08
C ALA A 640 11.47 22.15 -34.07
N ALA A 641 11.00 21.66 -32.92
CA ALA A 641 11.85 20.97 -31.97
C ALA A 641 12.53 19.73 -32.59
N GLY A 642 13.71 19.39 -32.11
CA GLY A 642 14.48 18.27 -32.62
C GLY A 642 13.69 16.95 -32.61
N SER A 643 13.70 16.19 -33.69
CA SER A 643 12.93 14.93 -33.80
C SER A 643 13.44 13.83 -32.87
N SER A 644 14.63 13.98 -32.29
CA SER A 644 15.23 13.02 -31.32
C SER A 644 14.98 13.39 -29.88
N CYS A 645 14.37 14.56 -29.57
CA CYS A 645 14.12 15.00 -28.20
C CYS A 645 13.22 14.01 -27.47
N ILE A 646 13.67 13.57 -26.30
CA ILE A 646 12.87 12.75 -25.37
C ILE A 646 12.03 13.67 -24.48
N PHE A 647 12.62 14.78 -24.05
CA PHE A 647 11.96 15.80 -23.27
C PHE A 647 11.99 17.15 -24.00
N TYR A 648 10.97 17.94 -23.79
CA TYR A 648 10.89 19.30 -24.26
C TYR A 648 11.07 20.24 -23.07
N ASP A 649 12.21 20.94 -23.04
CA ASP A 649 12.60 21.90 -22.02
C ASP A 649 11.70 23.14 -22.05
N VAL A 650 10.89 23.36 -21.02
CA VAL A 650 9.96 24.50 -20.90
C VAL A 650 10.74 25.70 -20.34
N THR A 651 11.02 26.67 -21.18
CA THR A 651 11.93 27.79 -20.87
C THR A 651 11.27 29.16 -20.86
N GLN A 652 9.93 29.23 -20.89
CA GLN A 652 9.18 30.49 -20.94
C GLN A 652 8.02 30.45 -19.95
N GLY A 653 7.89 31.48 -19.10
CA GLY A 653 6.81 31.61 -18.13
C GLY A 653 7.26 31.34 -16.70
N ASP A 654 6.31 31.27 -15.82
CA ASP A 654 6.48 31.04 -14.39
C ASP A 654 5.20 30.39 -13.82
N MET A 655 5.34 29.87 -12.59
CA MET A 655 4.22 29.39 -11.79
C MET A 655 3.90 30.31 -10.61
N ASP A 656 4.42 31.56 -10.56
CA ASP A 656 4.19 32.50 -9.47
C ASP A 656 2.70 32.79 -9.25
N VAL A 657 2.29 32.90 -8.00
CA VAL A 657 0.91 33.23 -7.61
C VAL A 657 0.87 34.46 -6.69
N ASN A 658 -0.29 35.10 -6.66
CA ASN A 658 -0.47 36.25 -5.80
C ASN A 658 -0.51 35.85 -4.32
N CYS A 659 0.00 36.76 -3.46
CA CYS A 659 0.07 36.50 -2.05
C CYS A 659 -0.37 37.72 -1.20
N THR A 660 -0.72 37.40 0.03
CA THR A 660 -0.89 38.38 1.12
C THR A 660 -0.19 37.86 2.37
N GLY A 661 0.43 38.71 3.14
CA GLY A 661 1.06 38.29 4.40
C GLY A 661 2.56 38.54 4.46
N THR A 662 3.27 37.76 5.29
CA THR A 662 4.67 38.00 5.65
C THR A 662 5.62 36.84 5.35
N HIS A 663 5.10 35.75 4.78
CA HIS A 663 5.88 34.54 4.51
C HIS A 663 6.05 34.38 3.00
N ASN A 664 7.30 34.47 2.53
CA ASN A 664 7.65 34.31 1.11
C ASN A 664 6.78 35.19 0.17
N CYS A 665 6.37 36.38 0.61
CA CYS A 665 5.49 37.27 -0.13
C CYS A 665 6.19 38.63 -0.35
N TYR A 666 6.48 38.94 -1.62
CA TYR A 666 7.02 40.27 -1.98
C TYR A 666 5.85 41.21 -2.23
N LEU A 667 5.55 42.05 -1.22
CA LEU A 667 4.47 43.02 -1.22
C LEU A 667 5.03 44.43 -0.93
N PRO A 668 5.67 45.09 -1.94
CA PRO A 668 6.24 46.42 -1.71
C PRO A 668 5.20 47.52 -1.54
N SER A 669 4.02 47.36 -2.15
CA SER A 669 2.84 48.26 -2.01
C SER A 669 1.63 47.62 -2.69
N GLY A 670 0.41 48.04 -2.38
CA GLY A 670 -0.85 47.50 -2.94
C GLY A 670 -1.52 46.54 -1.96
N ALA A 671 -2.56 45.85 -2.44
CA ALA A 671 -3.30 44.85 -1.69
C ALA A 671 -2.68 43.44 -1.83
N TYR A 672 -2.15 43.12 -3.02
CA TYR A 672 -1.58 41.83 -3.35
C TYR A 672 -0.10 41.99 -3.71
N GLY A 673 0.71 41.10 -3.16
CA GLY A 673 2.09 40.84 -3.58
C GLY A 673 2.17 39.64 -4.52
N VAL A 674 3.36 39.12 -4.73
CA VAL A 674 3.65 37.92 -5.49
C VAL A 674 4.50 36.98 -4.66
N LEU A 675 4.27 35.68 -4.77
CA LEU A 675 5.05 34.67 -4.05
C LEU A 675 6.51 34.75 -4.43
N SER A 676 7.41 34.76 -3.46
CA SER A 676 8.81 35.05 -3.69
C SER A 676 9.68 34.36 -2.64
N THR A 677 10.85 33.89 -3.03
CA THR A 677 11.83 33.35 -2.09
C THR A 677 12.40 34.42 -1.12
N SER A 678 12.09 35.72 -1.36
CA SER A 678 12.50 36.84 -0.50
C SER A 678 11.36 37.85 -0.32
N ASN A 679 11.05 38.19 0.94
CA ASN A 679 10.08 39.25 1.26
C ASN A 679 10.59 40.68 0.93
N SER A 680 11.88 40.86 0.73
CA SER A 680 12.51 42.19 0.56
C SER A 680 12.87 42.53 -0.88
N SER A 681 12.88 41.57 -1.78
CA SER A 681 13.16 41.71 -3.21
C SER A 681 12.37 40.66 -3.99
N TYR A 682 11.95 41.03 -5.18
CA TYR A 682 11.28 40.05 -6.06
C TYR A 682 12.28 39.00 -6.52
N GLN A 683 12.02 37.77 -6.16
CA GLN A 683 12.72 36.57 -6.60
C GLN A 683 11.63 35.51 -6.77
N PRO A 684 11.14 35.24 -8.00
CA PRO A 684 9.96 34.46 -8.24
C PRO A 684 10.05 33.04 -7.63
N ALA A 685 8.91 32.53 -7.20
CA ALA A 685 8.83 31.22 -6.61
C ALA A 685 7.75 30.38 -7.36
N TYR A 686 8.02 29.87 -8.59
CA TYR A 686 9.28 29.87 -9.32
C TYR A 686 9.06 30.17 -10.81
N GLY A 687 10.12 30.66 -11.48
CA GLY A 687 10.14 30.79 -12.94
C GLY A 687 10.83 29.62 -13.63
N THR A 688 10.66 29.55 -14.97
CA THR A 688 11.35 28.57 -15.81
C THR A 688 12.82 28.92 -16.03
N THR A 689 13.65 27.89 -16.21
CA THR A 689 15.08 28.02 -16.57
C THR A 689 15.46 26.99 -17.62
N THR A 690 16.70 27.07 -18.14
CA THR A 690 17.21 26.02 -19.04
C THR A 690 17.52 24.75 -18.28
N GLY A 691 17.00 23.63 -18.74
CA GLY A 691 17.11 22.34 -18.11
C GLY A 691 16.03 22.14 -17.04
N TRP A 692 16.37 21.56 -15.93
CA TRP A 692 15.41 21.32 -14.86
C TRP A 692 15.02 22.62 -14.12
N ASP A 693 13.74 22.79 -13.82
CA ASP A 693 13.25 23.89 -12.98
C ASP A 693 12.06 23.46 -12.09
N PHE A 694 11.73 24.29 -11.10
CA PHE A 694 10.63 24.03 -10.17
C PHE A 694 9.24 24.16 -10.80
N ALA A 695 9.11 24.80 -11.96
CA ALA A 695 7.81 25.01 -12.59
C ALA A 695 7.37 23.78 -13.41
N THR A 696 8.32 23.07 -14.02
CA THR A 696 8.02 21.99 -14.97
C THR A 696 8.90 20.73 -14.83
N GLY A 697 9.84 20.72 -13.87
CA GLY A 697 10.78 19.62 -13.71
C GLY A 697 11.73 19.46 -14.88
N ILE A 698 11.89 18.26 -15.40
CA ILE A 698 12.64 17.96 -16.63
C ILE A 698 12.00 18.63 -17.86
N GLY A 699 10.72 18.99 -17.79
CA GLY A 699 9.90 19.46 -18.91
C GLY A 699 8.83 18.45 -19.32
N THR A 700 8.31 18.57 -20.54
CA THR A 700 7.29 17.68 -21.07
C THR A 700 7.86 16.58 -21.96
N VAL A 701 7.09 15.53 -22.29
CA VAL A 701 7.66 14.31 -22.86
C VAL A 701 7.28 14.10 -24.33
N ASN A 702 8.21 13.57 -25.14
CA ASN A 702 7.93 12.88 -26.38
C ASN A 702 7.80 11.38 -26.11
N ALA A 703 6.60 10.88 -25.97
CA ALA A 703 6.35 9.51 -25.54
C ALA A 703 6.97 8.45 -26.45
N ALA A 704 6.96 8.66 -27.78
CA ALA A 704 7.60 7.73 -28.70
C ALA A 704 9.10 7.65 -28.47
N ASN A 705 9.76 8.78 -28.28
CA ASN A 705 11.20 8.83 -28.05
C ASN A 705 11.55 8.31 -26.65
N LEU A 706 10.75 8.62 -25.64
CA LEU A 706 10.92 8.08 -24.29
C LEU A 706 10.83 6.54 -24.29
N VAL A 707 9.75 5.98 -24.86
CA VAL A 707 9.55 4.52 -24.93
C VAL A 707 10.63 3.85 -25.78
N ASN A 708 11.07 4.48 -26.87
CA ASN A 708 12.11 3.93 -27.74
C ASN A 708 13.52 4.11 -27.18
N GLY A 709 13.77 5.18 -26.46
CA GLY A 709 15.04 5.48 -25.78
C GLY A 709 15.19 4.81 -24.41
N TRP A 710 14.12 4.18 -23.91
CA TRP A 710 14.18 3.51 -22.61
C TRP A 710 15.27 2.45 -22.62
N PRO A 711 16.17 2.40 -21.61
CA PRO A 711 17.22 1.41 -21.55
C PRO A 711 16.62 0.01 -21.62
N SER A 712 17.03 -0.78 -22.60
CA SER A 712 16.66 -2.19 -22.61
C SER A 712 17.31 -2.83 -21.40
N SER A 713 16.58 -3.65 -20.66
CA SER A 713 17.16 -4.47 -19.60
C SER A 713 18.39 -5.19 -20.16
N ALA A 714 19.44 -5.34 -19.34
CA ALA A 714 20.62 -6.10 -19.75
C ALA A 714 20.19 -7.46 -20.33
N PRO A 715 20.87 -7.97 -21.37
CA PRO A 715 20.53 -9.24 -21.95
C PRO A 715 20.37 -10.31 -20.86
N ASN A 716 19.22 -10.94 -20.79
CA ASN A 716 18.86 -11.93 -19.78
C ASN A 716 18.14 -13.13 -20.44
N PHE A 717 17.76 -14.12 -19.65
CA PHE A 717 16.96 -15.24 -20.11
C PHE A 717 15.94 -15.64 -19.04
N SER A 718 14.85 -16.26 -19.45
CA SER A 718 13.94 -16.94 -18.52
C SER A 718 13.98 -18.45 -18.73
N LEU A 719 13.57 -19.21 -17.71
CA LEU A 719 13.45 -20.65 -17.75
C LEU A 719 11.99 -21.08 -17.58
N SER A 720 11.60 -22.06 -18.35
CA SER A 720 10.33 -22.78 -18.14
C SER A 720 10.52 -24.29 -18.28
N ALA A 721 9.68 -25.07 -17.63
CA ALA A 721 9.72 -26.53 -17.66
C ALA A 721 8.40 -27.09 -18.20
N SER A 722 8.47 -27.98 -19.18
CA SER A 722 7.30 -28.65 -19.75
C SER A 722 7.56 -30.16 -19.96
N PRO A 723 6.81 -31.03 -19.26
CA PRO A 723 5.82 -30.71 -18.24
C PRO A 723 6.44 -30.12 -16.95
N SER A 724 5.68 -29.28 -16.22
CA SER A 724 6.06 -28.72 -14.92
C SER A 724 5.93 -29.72 -13.75
N SER A 725 5.43 -30.94 -14.04
CA SER A 725 5.36 -32.04 -13.09
C SER A 725 5.84 -33.34 -13.74
N VAL A 726 6.65 -34.11 -13.02
CA VAL A 726 7.19 -35.40 -13.45
C VAL A 726 6.88 -36.46 -12.39
N THR A 727 6.25 -37.55 -12.80
CA THR A 727 6.03 -38.72 -11.94
C THR A 727 6.89 -39.87 -12.42
N ILE A 728 7.71 -40.42 -11.52
CA ILE A 728 8.58 -41.55 -11.78
C ILE A 728 8.38 -42.63 -10.70
N THR A 729 8.73 -43.86 -11.05
CA THR A 729 8.74 -44.98 -10.09
C THR A 729 10.18 -45.29 -9.70
N GLN A 730 10.41 -45.77 -8.48
CA GLN A 730 11.73 -46.26 -8.05
C GLN A 730 12.31 -47.22 -9.11
N GLY A 731 13.58 -46.98 -9.51
CA GLY A 731 14.27 -47.70 -10.57
C GLY A 731 13.94 -47.24 -11.99
N SER A 732 13.16 -46.19 -12.18
CA SER A 732 12.83 -45.61 -13.49
C SER A 732 13.27 -44.14 -13.63
N SER A 733 13.10 -43.59 -14.83
CA SER A 733 13.37 -42.17 -15.10
C SER A 733 12.21 -41.51 -15.82
N GLY A 734 12.13 -40.21 -15.71
CA GLY A 734 11.19 -39.32 -16.42
C GLY A 734 11.89 -38.06 -16.92
N THR A 735 11.30 -37.39 -17.88
CA THR A 735 11.90 -36.22 -18.52
C THR A 735 10.98 -35.01 -18.48
N SER A 736 11.60 -33.81 -18.49
CA SER A 736 10.95 -32.54 -18.76
C SER A 736 11.84 -31.72 -19.68
N THR A 737 11.28 -30.97 -20.59
CA THR A 737 12.02 -30.05 -21.42
C THR A 737 12.16 -28.73 -20.70
N ILE A 738 13.38 -28.27 -20.46
CA ILE A 738 13.68 -26.93 -19.95
C ILE A 738 13.88 -26.03 -21.17
N THR A 739 13.04 -25.01 -21.30
CA THR A 739 13.14 -24.01 -22.36
C THR A 739 13.81 -22.77 -21.80
N ILE A 740 14.81 -22.28 -22.52
CA ILE A 740 15.52 -21.02 -22.28
C ILE A 740 14.95 -20.01 -23.26
N THR A 741 14.24 -19.02 -22.76
CA THR A 741 13.69 -17.92 -23.57
C THR A 741 14.64 -16.73 -23.46
N PRO A 742 15.32 -16.34 -24.54
CA PRO A 742 16.15 -15.14 -24.55
C PRO A 742 15.32 -13.89 -24.29
N LEU A 743 15.82 -13.00 -23.46
CA LEU A 743 15.25 -11.68 -23.16
C LEU A 743 16.30 -10.62 -23.56
N ASN A 744 15.83 -9.48 -24.08
CA ASN A 744 16.66 -8.31 -24.35
C ASN A 744 17.92 -8.59 -25.17
N GLY A 745 17.82 -9.44 -26.21
CA GLY A 745 18.94 -9.77 -27.10
C GLY A 745 19.96 -10.75 -26.51
N PHE A 746 19.62 -11.46 -25.44
CA PHE A 746 20.49 -12.52 -24.90
C PHE A 746 20.79 -13.59 -25.94
N SER A 747 22.07 -13.87 -26.15
CA SER A 747 22.56 -14.90 -27.11
C SER A 747 23.56 -15.87 -26.45
N GLY A 748 23.68 -15.80 -25.11
CA GLY A 748 24.58 -16.63 -24.33
C GLY A 748 24.13 -18.09 -24.22
N SER A 749 25.05 -18.98 -23.84
CA SER A 749 24.69 -20.33 -23.43
C SER A 749 24.46 -20.40 -21.93
N VAL A 750 23.46 -21.16 -21.50
CA VAL A 750 23.05 -21.33 -20.11
C VAL A 750 23.46 -22.70 -19.60
N THR A 751 24.22 -22.73 -18.51
CA THR A 751 24.54 -23.95 -17.76
C THR A 751 23.44 -24.26 -16.79
N LEU A 752 22.85 -25.47 -16.87
CA LEU A 752 21.72 -25.88 -16.07
C LEU A 752 22.16 -26.81 -14.91
N SER A 753 21.56 -26.60 -13.73
CA SER A 753 21.75 -27.47 -12.56
C SER A 753 20.38 -27.71 -11.89
N ALA A 754 20.31 -28.71 -11.00
CA ALA A 754 19.09 -29.03 -10.23
C ALA A 754 19.41 -29.20 -8.75
N SER A 755 18.56 -28.68 -7.89
CA SER A 755 18.62 -28.80 -6.43
C SER A 755 17.28 -29.25 -5.84
N GLY A 756 17.26 -29.63 -4.56
CA GLY A 756 16.03 -30.14 -3.91
C GLY A 756 15.67 -31.57 -4.31
N LEU A 757 16.59 -32.34 -4.89
CA LEU A 757 16.35 -33.73 -5.28
C LEU A 757 16.25 -34.64 -4.05
N PRO A 758 15.27 -35.55 -3.98
CA PRO A 758 15.19 -36.52 -2.90
C PRO A 758 16.35 -37.53 -2.97
N THR A 759 16.72 -38.08 -1.81
CA THR A 759 17.80 -39.07 -1.72
C THR A 759 17.57 -40.21 -2.70
N GLY A 760 18.60 -40.52 -3.52
CA GLY A 760 18.54 -41.58 -4.52
C GLY A 760 17.96 -41.16 -5.88
N VAL A 761 17.65 -39.87 -6.08
CA VAL A 761 17.31 -39.30 -7.40
C VAL A 761 18.49 -38.48 -7.93
N THR A 762 18.78 -38.61 -9.22
CA THR A 762 19.78 -37.80 -9.95
C THR A 762 19.13 -37.04 -11.08
N ALA A 763 19.65 -35.85 -11.38
CA ALA A 763 19.26 -35.03 -12.52
C ALA A 763 20.38 -34.94 -13.54
N SER A 764 20.06 -34.95 -14.81
CA SER A 764 21.01 -34.67 -15.90
C SER A 764 20.32 -33.88 -17.00
N PHE A 765 21.08 -33.01 -17.66
CA PHE A 765 20.62 -32.12 -18.73
C PHE A 765 21.35 -32.39 -20.03
N ASN A 766 20.64 -32.40 -21.15
CA ASN A 766 21.22 -32.61 -22.48
C ASN A 766 20.47 -31.80 -23.55
N PRO A 767 21.11 -30.87 -24.26
CA PRO A 767 22.49 -30.38 -24.05
C PRO A 767 22.66 -29.57 -22.76
N ASN A 768 23.87 -29.50 -22.22
CA ASN A 768 24.25 -28.62 -21.13
C ASN A 768 25.73 -28.22 -21.24
N PRO A 769 26.09 -26.93 -21.51
CA PRO A 769 25.17 -25.78 -21.62
C PRO A 769 24.21 -25.82 -22.81
N ALA A 770 23.10 -25.08 -22.75
CA ALA A 770 22.09 -24.97 -23.80
C ALA A 770 21.81 -23.51 -24.16
N THR A 771 21.31 -23.24 -25.39
CA THR A 771 20.95 -21.89 -25.87
C THR A 771 19.46 -21.67 -26.02
N THR A 772 18.70 -22.76 -26.20
CA THR A 772 17.23 -22.69 -26.44
C THR A 772 16.45 -23.69 -25.59
N THR A 773 16.85 -24.96 -25.63
CA THR A 773 16.19 -26.03 -24.88
C THR A 773 17.20 -27.06 -24.37
N SER A 774 16.86 -27.70 -23.25
CA SER A 774 17.60 -28.84 -22.71
C SER A 774 16.63 -29.88 -22.17
N THR A 775 16.88 -31.14 -22.42
CA THR A 775 16.11 -32.22 -21.81
C THR A 775 16.65 -32.54 -20.43
N LEU A 776 15.87 -32.26 -19.41
CA LEU A 776 16.12 -32.73 -18.04
C LEU A 776 15.66 -34.19 -17.94
N THR A 777 16.55 -35.07 -17.47
CA THR A 777 16.23 -36.46 -17.10
C THR A 777 16.36 -36.57 -15.58
N LEU A 778 15.27 -36.96 -14.91
CA LEU A 778 15.22 -37.28 -13.48
C LEU A 778 15.20 -38.81 -13.34
N ALA A 779 16.23 -39.42 -12.74
CA ALA A 779 16.36 -40.88 -12.61
C ALA A 779 16.37 -41.29 -11.12
N ALA A 780 15.41 -42.11 -10.73
CA ALA A 780 15.31 -42.64 -9.37
C ALA A 780 16.00 -44.01 -9.27
N SER A 781 16.84 -44.19 -8.29
CA SER A 781 17.35 -45.50 -7.90
C SER A 781 16.23 -46.37 -7.36
N SER A 782 16.47 -47.68 -7.27
CA SER A 782 15.52 -48.65 -6.68
C SER A 782 15.24 -48.38 -5.18
N SER A 783 16.07 -47.57 -4.53
CA SER A 783 15.94 -47.18 -3.11
C SER A 783 15.70 -45.69 -2.93
N ALA A 784 15.30 -44.96 -3.99
CA ALA A 784 14.99 -43.53 -3.90
C ALA A 784 13.87 -43.24 -2.91
N THR A 785 13.95 -42.15 -2.18
CA THR A 785 12.90 -41.71 -1.27
C THR A 785 11.62 -41.41 -2.04
N THR A 786 10.50 -42.02 -1.64
CA THR A 786 9.19 -41.82 -2.26
C THR A 786 8.50 -40.57 -1.70
N GLY A 787 7.65 -39.94 -2.50
CA GLY A 787 6.90 -38.73 -2.16
C GLY A 787 6.98 -37.68 -3.23
N THR A 788 6.33 -36.52 -3.01
CA THR A 788 6.36 -35.37 -3.91
C THR A 788 7.24 -34.28 -3.30
N VAL A 789 8.17 -33.78 -4.11
CA VAL A 789 9.08 -32.66 -3.75
C VAL A 789 9.12 -31.64 -4.88
N THR A 790 9.45 -30.41 -4.55
CA THR A 790 9.78 -29.36 -5.52
C THR A 790 11.26 -29.44 -5.84
N VAL A 791 11.61 -29.66 -7.10
CA VAL A 791 12.98 -29.60 -7.63
C VAL A 791 13.18 -28.23 -8.26
N THR A 792 14.17 -27.49 -7.82
CA THR A 792 14.56 -26.20 -8.40
C THR A 792 15.61 -26.42 -9.48
N ILE A 793 15.33 -25.93 -10.67
CA ILE A 793 16.25 -25.89 -11.81
C ILE A 793 16.87 -24.50 -11.85
N THR A 794 18.18 -24.42 -11.77
CA THR A 794 18.94 -23.17 -11.87
C THR A 794 19.71 -23.15 -13.19
N GLY A 795 19.60 -22.04 -13.92
CA GLY A 795 20.41 -21.75 -15.11
C GLY A 795 21.35 -20.59 -14.84
N GLU A 796 22.59 -20.74 -15.25
CA GLU A 796 23.65 -19.74 -15.10
C GLU A 796 24.32 -19.40 -16.45
N SER A 797 24.53 -18.10 -16.72
CA SER A 797 25.26 -17.62 -17.88
C SER A 797 26.03 -16.35 -17.50
N GLY A 798 27.36 -16.47 -17.30
CA GLY A 798 28.18 -15.40 -16.74
C GLY A 798 27.73 -15.06 -15.31
N SER A 799 27.30 -13.81 -15.06
CA SER A 799 26.75 -13.37 -13.78
C SER A 799 25.23 -13.57 -13.68
N LEU A 800 24.56 -13.96 -14.76
CA LEU A 800 23.11 -14.13 -14.78
C LEU A 800 22.70 -15.48 -14.20
N THR A 801 21.72 -15.47 -13.30
CA THR A 801 21.16 -16.66 -12.67
C THR A 801 19.64 -16.58 -12.68
N ASN A 802 18.96 -17.58 -13.24
CA ASN A 802 17.50 -17.68 -13.25
C ASN A 802 17.06 -19.10 -12.86
N THR A 803 15.85 -19.22 -12.32
CA THR A 803 15.34 -20.49 -11.81
C THR A 803 13.95 -20.81 -12.35
N THR A 804 13.61 -22.09 -12.38
CA THR A 804 12.26 -22.63 -12.55
C THR A 804 12.10 -23.86 -11.67
N THR A 805 10.88 -24.31 -11.44
CA THR A 805 10.60 -25.45 -10.55
C THR A 805 9.88 -26.56 -11.28
N ILE A 806 10.09 -27.79 -10.81
CA ILE A 806 9.35 -28.98 -11.26
C ILE A 806 8.86 -29.73 -10.03
N SER A 807 7.57 -30.10 -10.03
CA SER A 807 7.01 -31.00 -9.03
C SER A 807 7.40 -32.44 -9.39
N LEU A 808 8.29 -33.03 -8.63
CA LEU A 808 8.73 -34.43 -8.82
C LEU A 808 7.99 -35.36 -7.84
N THR A 809 7.26 -36.31 -8.35
CA THR A 809 6.67 -37.40 -7.56
C THR A 809 7.41 -38.71 -7.82
N VAL A 810 7.97 -39.31 -6.78
CA VAL A 810 8.60 -40.62 -6.82
C VAL A 810 7.68 -41.64 -6.17
N ASN A 811 7.15 -42.54 -6.96
CA ASN A 811 6.31 -43.68 -6.52
C ASN A 811 7.19 -44.89 -6.13
N ALA A 812 6.71 -45.71 -5.23
CA ALA A 812 7.35 -46.97 -4.90
C ALA A 812 7.35 -47.93 -6.14
N SER A 813 8.40 -48.75 -6.26
CA SER A 813 8.48 -49.75 -7.32
C SER A 813 7.41 -50.83 -7.16
N ALA A 814 7.14 -51.60 -8.23
CA ALA A 814 6.22 -52.74 -8.17
C ALA A 814 6.70 -53.68 -7.05
N GLY A 815 5.88 -53.89 -6.00
CA GLY A 815 6.22 -54.68 -4.83
C GLY A 815 6.49 -53.91 -3.54
N SER A 816 6.34 -52.58 -3.52
CA SER A 816 6.39 -51.80 -2.26
C SER A 816 5.03 -51.29 -1.86
N PRO A 817 4.65 -51.38 -0.58
CA PRO A 817 3.46 -50.72 -0.07
C PRO A 817 3.66 -49.22 -0.03
N VAL A 818 2.61 -48.44 -0.34
CA VAL A 818 2.57 -46.96 -0.22
C VAL A 818 1.35 -46.60 0.58
N VAL A 819 1.57 -45.84 1.66
CA VAL A 819 0.50 -45.42 2.57
C VAL A 819 0.07 -43.98 2.23
N THR A 820 -1.24 -43.80 2.08
CA THR A 820 -1.91 -42.52 2.05
C THR A 820 -2.99 -42.44 3.10
N LEU A 821 -3.16 -41.26 3.70
CA LEU A 821 -4.13 -40.99 4.76
C LEU A 821 -5.08 -39.88 4.34
N SER A 822 -6.38 -40.07 4.52
CA SER A 822 -7.37 -39.05 4.17
C SER A 822 -8.55 -39.09 5.18
N PRO A 823 -8.86 -37.95 5.79
CA PRO A 823 -8.15 -36.69 5.79
C PRO A 823 -6.82 -36.76 6.57
N THR A 824 -5.93 -35.82 6.33
CA THR A 824 -4.60 -35.74 6.98
C THR A 824 -4.63 -35.16 8.39
N SER A 825 -5.78 -34.67 8.84
CA SER A 825 -6.01 -34.21 10.22
C SER A 825 -7.50 -34.40 10.60
N LEU A 826 -7.80 -34.48 11.88
CA LEU A 826 -9.17 -34.48 12.39
C LEU A 826 -9.35 -33.39 13.45
N THR A 827 -10.33 -32.51 13.25
CA THR A 827 -10.75 -31.54 14.26
C THR A 827 -12.14 -31.91 14.78
N PHE A 828 -12.27 -32.06 16.10
CA PHE A 828 -13.52 -32.33 16.78
C PHE A 828 -14.18 -31.04 17.26
N ALA A 829 -15.49 -31.00 17.20
CA ALA A 829 -16.25 -29.90 17.79
C ALA A 829 -16.03 -29.80 19.31
N SER A 830 -16.46 -28.69 19.90
CA SER A 830 -16.43 -28.53 21.35
C SER A 830 -17.30 -29.61 22.06
N ILE A 831 -16.67 -30.35 22.94
CA ILE A 831 -17.32 -31.45 23.73
C ILE A 831 -17.19 -31.08 25.21
N VAL A 832 -18.26 -31.30 25.94
CA VAL A 832 -18.28 -31.10 27.41
C VAL A 832 -17.35 -32.13 28.06
N LEU A 833 -16.62 -31.69 29.10
CA LEU A 833 -15.67 -32.53 29.86
C LEU A 833 -16.27 -33.87 30.27
N GLY A 834 -15.56 -34.94 29.98
CA GLY A 834 -15.96 -36.32 30.26
C GLY A 834 -17.01 -36.91 29.29
N ALA A 835 -17.57 -36.09 28.40
CA ALA A 835 -18.44 -36.60 27.35
C ALA A 835 -17.61 -37.02 26.10
N THR A 836 -18.06 -38.03 25.40
CA THR A 836 -17.40 -38.57 24.22
C THR A 836 -18.07 -38.05 22.95
N SER A 837 -17.28 -37.62 22.00
CA SER A 837 -17.77 -37.17 20.70
C SER A 837 -18.30 -38.33 19.83
N ALA A 838 -19.08 -38.01 18.83
CA ALA A 838 -19.27 -38.93 17.71
C ALA A 838 -17.91 -39.26 17.06
N PRO A 839 -17.69 -40.48 16.58
CA PRO A 839 -16.43 -40.87 15.97
C PRO A 839 -16.21 -40.17 14.62
N LYS A 840 -14.98 -39.70 14.39
CA LYS A 840 -14.49 -39.26 13.09
C LYS A 840 -13.57 -40.29 12.48
N THR A 841 -13.47 -40.28 11.17
CA THR A 841 -12.83 -41.37 10.43
C THR A 841 -11.65 -40.84 9.63
N VAL A 842 -10.53 -41.56 9.68
CA VAL A 842 -9.40 -41.45 8.74
C VAL A 842 -9.38 -42.73 7.90
N THR A 843 -9.23 -42.59 6.62
CA THR A 843 -9.04 -43.71 5.71
C THR A 843 -7.54 -43.92 5.51
N LEU A 844 -7.06 -45.10 5.82
CA LEU A 844 -5.73 -45.59 5.48
C LEU A 844 -5.84 -46.37 4.18
N SER A 845 -5.12 -45.94 3.15
CA SER A 845 -5.10 -46.63 1.85
C SER A 845 -3.68 -47.08 1.53
N ASN A 846 -3.55 -48.30 1.11
CA ASN A 846 -2.33 -48.84 0.50
C ASN A 846 -2.42 -48.61 -1.02
N THR A 847 -1.82 -47.49 -1.49
CA THR A 847 -1.78 -47.16 -2.91
C THR A 847 -0.59 -47.80 -3.62
N GLY A 848 0.25 -48.51 -2.91
CA GLY A 848 1.36 -49.27 -3.44
C GLY A 848 0.91 -50.57 -4.11
N THR A 849 1.86 -51.31 -4.66
CA THR A 849 1.62 -52.55 -5.39
C THR A 849 1.93 -53.81 -4.55
N ALA A 850 2.41 -53.65 -3.32
CA ALA A 850 2.64 -54.70 -2.35
C ALA A 850 1.70 -54.62 -1.15
N THR A 851 1.55 -55.70 -0.44
CA THR A 851 0.81 -55.76 0.81
C THR A 851 1.45 -54.87 1.88
N LEU A 852 0.66 -54.04 2.48
CA LEU A 852 1.06 -53.23 3.64
C LEU A 852 0.86 -54.09 4.92
N ASN A 853 1.92 -54.29 5.69
CA ASN A 853 1.86 -54.93 6.98
C ASN A 853 1.80 -53.83 8.08
N ILE A 854 0.70 -53.75 8.80
CA ILE A 854 0.43 -52.76 9.82
C ILE A 854 0.87 -53.33 11.16
N GLY A 855 1.93 -52.71 11.74
CA GLY A 855 2.47 -53.12 13.04
C GLY A 855 1.62 -52.63 14.22
N SER A 856 1.25 -51.32 14.17
CA SER A 856 0.38 -50.76 15.21
C SER A 856 -0.38 -49.54 14.73
N ILE A 857 -1.51 -49.23 15.32
CA ILE A 857 -2.27 -48.00 15.20
C ILE A 857 -2.59 -47.53 16.62
N THR A 858 -2.05 -46.40 17.02
CA THR A 858 -2.25 -45.87 18.39
C THR A 858 -2.78 -44.44 18.32
N THR A 859 -3.43 -43.99 19.39
CA THR A 859 -3.89 -42.64 19.58
C THR A 859 -3.27 -42.06 20.83
N SER A 860 -3.06 -40.74 20.87
CA SER A 860 -2.54 -40.03 22.03
C SER A 860 -3.47 -38.91 22.48
N GLY A 861 -3.25 -38.40 23.69
CA GLY A 861 -4.07 -37.34 24.28
C GLY A 861 -5.45 -37.78 24.67
N ASP A 862 -6.41 -36.91 24.60
CA ASP A 862 -7.82 -37.14 24.94
C ASP A 862 -8.62 -37.87 23.82
N PHE A 863 -7.91 -38.60 22.96
CA PHE A 863 -8.48 -39.27 21.79
C PHE A 863 -8.31 -40.78 21.90
N ALA A 864 -9.35 -41.51 21.52
CA ALA A 864 -9.36 -42.96 21.57
C ALA A 864 -9.83 -43.60 20.26
N GLN A 865 -9.15 -44.65 19.83
CA GLN A 865 -9.57 -45.45 18.68
C GLN A 865 -10.82 -46.25 19.02
N VAL A 866 -11.76 -46.25 18.10
CA VAL A 866 -12.96 -47.10 18.19
C VAL A 866 -12.64 -48.50 17.68
N THR A 867 -12.77 -49.51 18.53
CA THR A 867 -12.34 -50.89 18.25
C THR A 867 -13.46 -51.82 17.73
N SER A 868 -14.72 -51.35 17.67
CA SER A 868 -15.87 -52.13 17.18
C SER A 868 -16.71 -51.31 16.17
N PRO A 869 -17.07 -51.82 14.98
CA PRO A 869 -16.57 -53.06 14.37
C PRO A 869 -15.08 -52.95 14.02
N LYS A 870 -14.41 -54.11 13.89
CA LYS A 870 -12.95 -54.25 13.81
C LYS A 870 -12.26 -53.19 12.96
N PRO A 871 -11.23 -52.50 13.49
CA PRO A 871 -10.42 -51.57 12.71
C PRO A 871 -9.59 -52.27 11.65
N CYS A 872 -8.70 -51.48 10.97
CA CYS A 872 -7.70 -52.01 10.06
C CYS A 872 -7.06 -53.31 10.59
N GLY A 873 -7.01 -54.35 9.75
CA GLY A 873 -6.32 -55.60 10.08
C GLY A 873 -4.79 -55.40 10.19
N SER A 874 -4.07 -56.50 10.50
CA SER A 874 -2.60 -56.47 10.51
C SER A 874 -2.00 -56.38 9.08
N THR A 875 -2.80 -56.57 8.04
CA THR A 875 -2.38 -56.44 6.64
C THR A 875 -3.43 -55.72 5.80
N LEU A 876 -2.99 -54.99 4.80
CA LEU A 876 -3.83 -54.30 3.83
C LEU A 876 -3.29 -54.60 2.42
N ALA A 877 -4.08 -55.26 1.59
CA ALA A 877 -3.65 -55.59 0.24
C ALA A 877 -3.35 -54.36 -0.62
N ALA A 878 -2.58 -54.52 -1.68
CA ALA A 878 -2.34 -53.50 -2.68
C ALA A 878 -3.68 -52.93 -3.22
N GLY A 879 -3.82 -51.65 -3.32
CA GLY A 879 -5.02 -50.94 -3.75
C GLY A 879 -6.18 -50.92 -2.74
N ALA A 880 -6.05 -51.61 -1.61
CA ALA A 880 -7.08 -51.66 -0.59
C ALA A 880 -7.02 -50.49 0.40
N ASN A 881 -8.11 -50.24 1.10
CA ASN A 881 -8.18 -49.25 2.18
C ASN A 881 -8.91 -49.78 3.41
N CYS A 882 -8.68 -49.14 4.55
CA CYS A 882 -9.40 -49.42 5.78
C CYS A 882 -9.67 -48.11 6.54
N LYS A 883 -10.59 -48.16 7.50
CA LYS A 883 -11.06 -46.97 8.22
C LYS A 883 -10.65 -47.00 9.69
N ILE A 884 -9.97 -45.97 10.13
CA ILE A 884 -9.60 -45.75 11.51
C ILE A 884 -10.60 -44.73 12.08
N LYS A 885 -11.37 -45.14 13.05
CA LYS A 885 -12.34 -44.28 13.74
C LYS A 885 -11.79 -43.83 15.08
N VAL A 886 -11.92 -42.55 15.36
CA VAL A 886 -11.42 -41.93 16.58
C VAL A 886 -12.53 -41.14 17.25
N THR A 887 -12.62 -41.19 18.56
CA THR A 887 -13.47 -40.36 19.40
C THR A 887 -12.61 -39.41 20.23
N PHE A 888 -13.23 -38.36 20.69
CA PHE A 888 -12.63 -37.34 21.54
C PHE A 888 -13.38 -37.22 22.88
N THR A 889 -12.67 -37.37 23.98
CA THR A 889 -13.22 -37.28 25.34
C THR A 889 -12.35 -36.36 26.17
N PRO A 890 -12.65 -35.05 26.19
CA PRO A 890 -11.79 -34.11 26.86
C PRO A 890 -11.72 -34.29 28.37
N THR A 891 -10.49 -34.27 28.90
CA THR A 891 -10.21 -34.35 30.35
C THR A 891 -10.06 -32.96 30.96
N GLN A 892 -9.81 -31.90 30.16
CA GLN A 892 -9.68 -30.50 30.59
C GLN A 892 -10.36 -29.58 29.59
N THR A 893 -10.68 -28.35 30.02
CA THR A 893 -11.22 -27.30 29.14
C THR A 893 -10.13 -26.73 28.23
N GLY A 894 -10.58 -26.11 27.10
CA GLY A 894 -9.66 -25.53 26.13
C GLY A 894 -9.25 -26.50 25.03
N THR A 895 -8.32 -26.08 24.20
CA THR A 895 -7.84 -26.88 23.06
C THR A 895 -7.05 -28.09 23.56
N ARG A 896 -7.39 -29.24 23.00
CA ARG A 896 -6.78 -30.54 23.30
C ARG A 896 -6.21 -31.07 21.98
N THR A 897 -4.99 -31.57 22.00
CA THR A 897 -4.31 -32.11 20.85
C THR A 897 -3.83 -33.54 21.08
N GLY A 898 -3.66 -34.29 20.02
CA GLY A 898 -3.12 -35.64 20.02
C GLY A 898 -2.79 -36.08 18.59
N ASN A 899 -2.42 -37.31 18.41
CA ASN A 899 -2.13 -37.90 17.10
C ASN A 899 -2.70 -39.30 16.97
N ILE A 900 -3.03 -39.72 15.75
CA ILE A 900 -3.01 -41.13 15.36
C ILE A 900 -1.60 -41.40 14.85
N THR A 901 -0.94 -42.42 15.37
CA THR A 901 0.35 -42.92 14.88
C THR A 901 0.18 -44.30 14.31
N ILE A 902 0.61 -44.52 13.10
CA ILE A 902 0.52 -45.78 12.36
C ILE A 902 1.94 -46.24 12.05
N THR A 903 2.30 -47.42 12.51
CA THR A 903 3.60 -48.06 12.24
C THR A 903 3.37 -49.24 11.31
N ASP A 904 4.08 -49.29 10.17
CA ASP A 904 3.94 -50.28 9.14
C ASP A 904 5.25 -50.51 8.36
N ASN A 905 5.21 -51.27 7.28
CA ASN A 905 6.37 -51.57 6.45
C ASN A 905 6.49 -50.66 5.20
N ALA A 906 5.72 -49.57 5.10
CA ALA A 906 5.92 -48.57 4.06
C ALA A 906 7.15 -47.69 4.38
N SER A 907 7.79 -47.15 3.34
CA SER A 907 9.01 -46.35 3.47
C SER A 907 8.81 -45.05 4.27
N ASN A 908 7.59 -44.55 4.37
CA ASN A 908 7.23 -43.35 5.13
C ASN A 908 6.63 -43.66 6.51
N SER A 909 6.85 -44.87 7.03
CA SER A 909 6.45 -45.22 8.41
C SER A 909 7.40 -44.65 9.46
N PRO A 910 6.90 -44.17 10.63
CA PRO A 910 5.50 -44.10 11.01
C PRO A 910 4.78 -42.87 10.43
N GLN A 911 3.53 -43.06 10.02
CA GLN A 911 2.70 -41.91 9.61
C GLN A 911 1.93 -41.35 10.80
N MET A 912 1.65 -40.06 10.78
CA MET A 912 0.93 -39.37 11.83
C MET A 912 -0.25 -38.57 11.28
N VAL A 913 -1.38 -38.57 11.98
CA VAL A 913 -2.54 -37.73 11.73
C VAL A 913 -2.80 -36.88 12.96
N PRO A 914 -2.58 -35.58 12.90
CA PRO A 914 -2.88 -34.68 14.00
C PRO A 914 -4.39 -34.67 14.33
N LEU A 915 -4.68 -34.66 15.62
CA LEU A 915 -6.01 -34.60 16.19
C LEU A 915 -6.14 -33.33 17.03
N SER A 916 -7.25 -32.63 16.89
CA SER A 916 -7.57 -31.49 17.75
C SER A 916 -9.04 -31.48 18.16
N GLY A 917 -9.33 -30.94 19.31
CA GLY A 917 -10.69 -30.76 19.81
C GLY A 917 -10.71 -29.77 20.96
N THR A 918 -11.88 -29.29 21.32
CA THR A 918 -12.04 -28.32 22.43
C THR A 918 -12.86 -28.92 23.54
N GLY A 919 -12.30 -28.93 24.73
CA GLY A 919 -13.04 -29.29 25.95
C GLY A 919 -13.89 -28.12 26.44
N ALA A 920 -15.17 -28.34 26.59
CA ALA A 920 -16.09 -27.32 27.12
C ALA A 920 -16.42 -27.61 28.59
N PRO A 921 -16.68 -26.57 29.38
CA PRO A 921 -17.05 -26.78 30.80
C PRO A 921 -18.37 -27.55 30.92
N GLN A 922 -18.46 -28.34 31.96
CA GLN A 922 -19.63 -29.15 32.25
C GLN A 922 -20.80 -28.29 32.76
N ALA A 923 -20.53 -27.24 33.48
CA ALA A 923 -21.51 -26.27 33.93
C ALA A 923 -21.01 -24.84 33.68
N THR A 924 -21.93 -23.93 33.40
CA THR A 924 -21.61 -22.49 33.19
C THR A 924 -22.54 -21.62 34.03
N LEU A 925 -22.02 -20.57 34.63
CA LEU A 925 -22.78 -19.54 35.33
C LEU A 925 -22.66 -18.22 34.56
N THR A 926 -23.79 -17.65 34.16
CA THR A 926 -23.83 -16.39 33.37
C THR A 926 -24.84 -15.39 33.93
N PRO A 927 -24.50 -14.09 33.92
CA PRO A 927 -23.25 -13.48 33.52
C PRO A 927 -22.09 -13.77 34.46
N ALA A 928 -20.85 -13.69 33.98
CA ALA A 928 -19.65 -13.88 34.80
C ALA A 928 -19.38 -12.70 35.75
N THR A 929 -19.97 -11.55 35.47
CA THR A 929 -19.90 -10.33 36.32
C THR A 929 -21.26 -9.64 36.37
N ALA A 930 -21.56 -8.96 37.46
CA ALA A 930 -22.75 -8.11 37.54
C ALA A 930 -22.50 -6.88 38.44
N THR A 931 -22.79 -5.71 37.90
CA THR A 931 -22.70 -4.43 38.65
C THR A 931 -24.11 -3.94 39.02
N TYR A 932 -24.35 -3.71 40.29
CA TYR A 932 -25.61 -3.21 40.81
C TYR A 932 -25.58 -1.68 40.89
N THR A 933 -26.75 -1.06 40.68
CA THR A 933 -26.89 0.37 40.82
C THR A 933 -26.64 0.81 42.27
N THR A 934 -26.12 2.03 42.41
CA THR A 934 -25.88 2.63 43.74
C THR A 934 -27.11 2.58 44.62
N ARG A 935 -26.95 2.16 45.90
CA ARG A 935 -28.01 2.05 46.87
C ARG A 935 -27.67 2.76 48.16
N THR A 936 -28.68 3.33 48.82
CA THR A 936 -28.50 3.79 50.20
C THR A 936 -28.19 2.61 51.12
N VAL A 937 -27.25 2.79 52.02
CA VAL A 937 -26.88 1.77 53.03
C VAL A 937 -28.16 1.21 53.70
N GLY A 938 -28.26 -0.11 53.81
CA GLY A 938 -29.42 -0.83 54.31
C GLY A 938 -30.58 -1.00 53.37
N THR A 939 -30.58 -0.40 52.15
CA THR A 939 -31.65 -0.60 51.17
C THR A 939 -31.28 -1.62 50.11
N THR A 940 -32.22 -2.47 49.76
CA THR A 940 -32.00 -3.57 48.81
C THR A 940 -32.25 -3.15 47.35
N SER A 941 -31.37 -3.59 46.45
CA SER A 941 -31.51 -3.40 45.02
C SER A 941 -32.60 -4.29 44.40
N PRO A 942 -33.09 -3.98 43.22
CA PRO A 942 -33.73 -4.99 42.38
C PRO A 942 -32.79 -6.16 42.16
N ALA A 943 -33.34 -7.36 42.06
CA ALA A 943 -32.54 -8.58 41.85
C ALA A 943 -31.98 -8.60 40.42
N LYS A 944 -30.75 -9.06 40.29
CA LYS A 944 -30.17 -9.48 39.00
C LYS A 944 -30.20 -10.98 38.89
N VAL A 945 -30.47 -11.45 37.68
CA VAL A 945 -30.66 -12.86 37.39
C VAL A 945 -29.41 -13.44 36.80
N PHE A 946 -28.96 -14.55 37.40
CA PHE A 946 -27.88 -15.40 36.91
C PHE A 946 -28.48 -16.72 36.45
N THR A 947 -27.90 -17.32 35.41
CA THR A 947 -28.33 -18.58 34.87
C THR A 947 -27.21 -19.61 35.05
N LEU A 948 -27.48 -20.64 35.83
CA LEU A 948 -26.67 -21.86 35.86
C LEU A 948 -27.17 -22.79 34.76
N ALA A 949 -26.28 -23.18 33.87
CA ALA A 949 -26.63 -24.09 32.79
C ALA A 949 -25.82 -25.38 32.88
N ASN A 950 -26.48 -26.51 32.95
CA ASN A 950 -25.91 -27.83 32.87
C ASN A 950 -25.66 -28.21 31.40
N LYS A 951 -24.40 -28.26 30.98
CA LYS A 951 -24.00 -28.62 29.60
C LYS A 951 -23.80 -30.12 29.41
N GLN A 952 -23.91 -30.93 30.48
CA GLN A 952 -23.73 -32.38 30.46
C GLN A 952 -24.96 -33.10 29.94
N SER A 953 -24.80 -34.38 29.61
CA SER A 953 -25.90 -35.32 29.29
C SER A 953 -26.49 -36.04 30.53
N VAL A 954 -25.95 -35.73 31.70
CA VAL A 954 -26.39 -36.28 33.00
C VAL A 954 -26.82 -35.09 33.91
N ALA A 955 -27.55 -35.41 34.98
CA ALA A 955 -27.94 -34.39 35.95
C ALA A 955 -26.72 -33.80 36.66
N LEU A 956 -26.76 -32.48 36.87
CA LEU A 956 -25.82 -31.77 37.70
C LEU A 956 -26.36 -31.79 39.13
N ASN A 957 -25.64 -32.48 40.03
CA ASN A 957 -26.11 -32.72 41.38
C ASN A 957 -25.33 -31.88 42.42
N SER A 958 -25.75 -31.97 43.67
CA SER A 958 -25.10 -31.31 44.83
C SER A 958 -24.97 -29.78 44.65
N ILE A 959 -25.96 -29.16 44.00
CA ILE A 959 -25.95 -27.74 43.75
C ILE A 959 -26.12 -27.01 45.09
N ALA A 960 -25.11 -26.24 45.45
CA ALA A 960 -25.08 -25.36 46.61
C ALA A 960 -24.72 -23.93 46.19
N ILE A 961 -25.61 -22.99 46.47
CA ILE A 961 -25.48 -21.60 46.07
C ILE A 961 -25.10 -20.75 47.28
N SER A 962 -24.11 -19.94 47.17
CA SER A 962 -23.70 -18.98 48.19
C SER A 962 -23.31 -17.64 47.61
N THR A 963 -23.44 -16.60 48.38
CA THR A 963 -22.97 -15.26 48.03
C THR A 963 -22.02 -14.77 49.11
N SER A 964 -21.15 -13.84 48.76
CA SER A 964 -20.29 -13.15 49.71
C SER A 964 -20.46 -11.64 49.60
N GLY A 965 -20.00 -10.92 50.63
CA GLY A 965 -20.18 -9.45 50.71
C GLY A 965 -21.64 -9.04 50.99
N ASP A 966 -21.98 -7.89 50.51
CA ASP A 966 -23.31 -7.26 50.74
C ASP A 966 -24.38 -7.78 49.72
N PHE A 967 -24.21 -9.01 49.24
CA PHE A 967 -25.08 -9.62 48.25
C PHE A 967 -25.78 -10.87 48.83
N SER A 968 -27.02 -11.08 48.47
CA SER A 968 -27.81 -12.19 48.93
C SER A 968 -28.70 -12.78 47.81
N VAL A 969 -28.85 -14.12 47.83
CA VAL A 969 -29.82 -14.76 46.94
C VAL A 969 -31.23 -14.43 47.41
N SER A 970 -31.99 -13.74 46.52
CA SER A 970 -33.39 -13.39 46.84
C SER A 970 -34.34 -14.49 46.42
N THR A 971 -34.14 -15.11 45.29
CA THR A 971 -34.92 -16.27 44.82
C THR A 971 -34.02 -17.17 43.93
N THR A 972 -34.31 -18.43 43.88
CA THR A 972 -33.69 -19.36 42.93
C THR A 972 -34.68 -20.41 42.46
N THR A 973 -34.55 -20.75 41.17
CA THR A 973 -35.21 -21.95 40.59
C THR A 973 -34.28 -23.16 40.56
N CYS A 974 -33.02 -23.01 41.02
CA CYS A 974 -32.11 -24.12 41.15
C CYS A 974 -32.45 -24.95 42.38
N THR A 975 -32.65 -26.21 42.18
CA THR A 975 -32.77 -27.22 43.25
C THR A 975 -31.40 -27.86 43.47
N THR A 976 -31.28 -28.82 44.37
CA THR A 976 -30.05 -29.58 44.63
C THR A 976 -29.59 -30.40 43.44
N SER A 977 -30.43 -30.54 42.41
CA SER A 977 -30.12 -31.20 41.13
C SER A 977 -30.72 -30.44 39.95
N LEU A 978 -29.96 -30.35 38.83
CA LEU A 978 -30.41 -29.75 37.59
C LEU A 978 -30.29 -30.76 36.46
N ALA A 979 -31.41 -31.06 35.83
CA ALA A 979 -31.48 -32.08 34.77
C ALA A 979 -30.47 -31.84 33.64
N ALA A 980 -30.15 -32.89 32.89
CA ALA A 980 -29.27 -32.79 31.71
C ALA A 980 -29.75 -31.70 30.72
N LYS A 981 -28.81 -30.91 30.17
CA LYS A 981 -29.05 -29.85 29.14
C LYS A 981 -30.03 -28.77 29.58
N SER A 982 -30.33 -28.67 30.87
CA SER A 982 -31.28 -27.72 31.44
C SER A 982 -30.55 -26.53 32.05
N ASN A 983 -31.31 -25.51 32.41
CA ASN A 983 -30.81 -24.37 33.13
C ASN A 983 -31.76 -23.98 34.28
N CYS A 984 -31.24 -23.27 35.25
CA CYS A 984 -31.99 -22.70 36.34
C CYS A 984 -31.50 -21.28 36.62
N LYS A 985 -32.32 -20.50 37.30
CA LYS A 985 -32.06 -19.07 37.54
C LYS A 985 -31.78 -18.83 39.01
N ILE A 986 -30.88 -17.92 39.29
CA ILE A 986 -30.50 -17.43 40.63
C ILE A 986 -30.67 -15.92 40.61
N SER A 987 -31.51 -15.41 41.42
CA SER A 987 -31.73 -13.95 41.55
C SER A 987 -30.96 -13.47 42.79
N VAL A 988 -30.10 -12.53 42.58
CA VAL A 988 -29.25 -11.95 43.63
C VAL A 988 -29.55 -10.46 43.81
N THR A 989 -29.66 -10.01 45.01
CA THR A 989 -29.86 -8.61 45.42
C THR A 989 -28.59 -8.09 46.10
N PHE A 990 -28.49 -6.81 46.14
CA PHE A 990 -27.42 -6.07 46.79
C PHE A 990 -27.99 -5.14 47.87
N THR A 991 -27.52 -5.26 49.10
CA THR A 991 -27.91 -4.42 50.23
C THR A 991 -26.64 -3.95 50.90
N PRO A 992 -26.14 -2.74 50.54
CA PRO A 992 -24.86 -2.28 51.10
C PRO A 992 -24.91 -2.11 52.60
N ALA A 993 -23.91 -2.66 53.32
CA ALA A 993 -23.70 -2.47 54.72
C ALA A 993 -22.89 -1.21 55.04
N ALA A 994 -22.20 -0.64 54.12
CA ALA A 994 -21.45 0.59 54.26
C ALA A 994 -21.38 1.35 52.92
N THR A 995 -20.98 2.61 52.95
CA THR A 995 -20.77 3.47 51.78
C THR A 995 -19.54 3.03 50.98
N GLY A 996 -19.46 3.40 49.69
CA GLY A 996 -18.38 3.09 48.76
C GLY A 996 -18.61 1.83 47.93
N THR A 997 -17.60 1.46 47.15
CA THR A 997 -17.67 0.25 46.29
C THR A 997 -17.66 -1.00 47.15
N ARG A 998 -18.63 -1.86 46.91
CA ARG A 998 -18.81 -3.14 47.61
C ARG A 998 -18.67 -4.27 46.61
N THR A 999 -17.86 -5.23 46.92
CA THR A 999 -17.63 -6.40 46.06
C THR A 999 -18.07 -7.67 46.74
N GLY A 1000 -18.44 -8.65 45.97
CA GLY A 1000 -18.79 -9.97 46.41
C GLY A 1000 -18.73 -10.99 45.29
N THR A 1001 -19.09 -12.20 45.59
CA THR A 1001 -19.09 -13.30 44.62
C THR A 1001 -20.34 -14.13 44.79
N LEU A 1002 -21.05 -14.39 43.69
CA LEU A 1002 -22.00 -15.52 43.65
C LEU A 1002 -21.20 -16.77 43.30
N LYS A 1003 -21.26 -17.76 44.13
CA LYS A 1003 -20.57 -19.04 43.96
C LYS A 1003 -21.62 -20.17 43.94
N VAL A 1004 -21.50 -21.02 42.94
CA VAL A 1004 -22.33 -22.22 42.79
C VAL A 1004 -21.36 -23.43 42.81
N ALA A 1005 -21.44 -24.22 43.85
CA ALA A 1005 -20.76 -25.50 43.91
C ALA A 1005 -21.72 -26.60 43.43
N ASP A 1006 -21.21 -27.57 42.67
CA ASP A 1006 -21.97 -28.66 42.12
C ASP A 1006 -21.08 -29.87 41.81
N SER A 1007 -21.62 -30.90 41.16
CA SER A 1007 -20.91 -32.11 40.78
C SER A 1007 -20.08 -31.99 39.48
N ALA A 1008 -20.05 -30.85 38.83
CA ALA A 1008 -19.24 -30.68 37.62
C ALA A 1008 -17.73 -30.61 37.95
N THR A 1009 -16.90 -31.12 37.08
CA THR A 1009 -15.43 -31.09 37.29
C THR A 1009 -14.87 -29.65 37.27
N ASN A 1010 -15.61 -28.70 36.69
CA ASN A 1010 -15.30 -27.29 36.72
C ASN A 1010 -16.03 -26.52 37.83
N SER A 1011 -16.53 -27.21 38.84
CA SER A 1011 -17.09 -26.60 40.07
C SER A 1011 -15.99 -26.07 40.97
N PRO A 1012 -16.22 -24.93 41.69
CA PRO A 1012 -17.40 -24.10 41.63
C PRO A 1012 -17.38 -23.10 40.48
N GLN A 1013 -18.55 -22.79 39.89
CA GLN A 1013 -18.69 -21.66 38.99
C GLN A 1013 -18.91 -20.38 39.80
N THR A 1014 -18.31 -19.30 39.36
CA THR A 1014 -18.38 -18.02 40.09
C THR A 1014 -18.82 -16.88 39.19
N SER A 1015 -19.45 -15.88 39.81
CA SER A 1015 -19.74 -14.60 39.15
C SER A 1015 -19.35 -13.47 40.13
N SER A 1016 -18.56 -12.54 39.62
CA SER A 1016 -18.16 -11.38 40.42
C SER A 1016 -19.28 -10.33 40.51
N LEU A 1017 -19.53 -9.87 41.70
CA LEU A 1017 -20.59 -8.91 42.02
C LEU A 1017 -19.99 -7.60 42.50
N THR A 1018 -20.50 -6.49 42.01
CA THR A 1018 -20.05 -5.15 42.41
C THR A 1018 -21.27 -4.26 42.61
N GLY A 1019 -21.30 -3.45 43.64
CA GLY A 1019 -22.31 -2.45 43.92
C GLY A 1019 -21.73 -1.25 44.66
N THR A 1020 -22.40 -0.16 44.72
CA THR A 1020 -21.98 1.04 45.46
C THR A 1020 -23.01 1.40 46.54
N GLY A 1021 -22.58 1.48 47.78
CA GLY A 1021 -23.37 2.05 48.88
C GLY A 1021 -23.20 3.57 48.91
N LYS A 1022 -24.28 4.30 49.16
CA LYS A 1022 -24.30 5.76 49.36
C LYS A 1022 -24.99 6.12 50.69
#